data_741daae5e2d09a0b6f4b00287abddd01
#
_entry.id   741daae5e2d09a0b6f4b00287abddd01
#
_cell.length_a   1.000
_cell.length_b   1.000
_cell.length_c   1.000
_cell.angle_alpha   90.00
_cell.angle_beta   90.00
_cell.angle_gamma   90.00
#
_symmetry.space_group_name_H-M   'P 1'
#
loop_
_entity.id
_entity.type
_entity.pdbx_description
1 polymer ?
#
loop_
_entity_poly.entity_id
_entity_poly.type
_entity_poly.pdbx_seq_one_letter_code
_entity_poly.pdbx_strand_id
1 'polypeptide(L)'
;MPENHTVDAQNSIEVKEYLTQIGKIRLNLKHYPGEDLYCDGDIEDTLLEITRDYATVEYQRIIEERKNWPVLYHLSPLRENIVEWLPITKDMKVLEVGSGCGAITGALARKAGEVTCIDLSKKRSMINAYRHMDAENVTIHVGNFQDVEPDLPCDYDYICLIGVFEYGQAYIRSETPYEDFLNIIKKHVKPDGHIAIAIENKFGLKYWAGCKEDHLGTYFSSLEDYPDGGVVRTFTKNGLLEIAEHCGFTQSQMYYPYPDYKFMTTLYSDDRLPKLGELSANLRNFDRDRIQLFDEKKVFDTIIKEKQFPLFSNSYMLILGPALQEEYVKYSNDRKEEFRIKTVQKSVKTADYTGKTIEKHPLSKEAWKHIESIECAYRKLKERYQDGDLEVNRCELHRDDTGAPYVSLEYLEGRSLEEMLDECLEKNDMEGFQQLFDSYLERISRGEGQEVTDYDLIFANILINTGKNGSESKDNEWNLIDYEWTFDRAVETKEIAFRSVYCYLLEDEKRNRLNLDLILDKLEMTQSDAEQYRKQEMKFQKYVTGKNMSMAELREAIGYPVYTVEAFCAGQEAASHTDRIQIYEDTGKGFCEEQSFFLDENSEQVSISPTGGMELRVEISRGRSALRIDPCNDYCLICLQSIRWNGVVIPLKGKQIRVNGFKVGENTYVFPTKDPNITLSLLELGNEESNLLQVSMEVTRLPEETMKHMQKRGLFS
;
A
#
# COMPACT_ATOMS: atom_id res chain seq x y z
N MET A 1 -20.73 64.16 -17.72
CA MET A 1 -19.87 63.14 -18.29
C MET A 1 -18.44 63.65 -18.33
N PRO A 2 -17.44 62.99 -17.81
CA PRO A 2 -17.18 61.52 -17.70
C PRO A 2 -16.76 61.12 -16.29
N GLU A 3 -17.41 60.09 -15.75
CA GLU A 3 -16.94 59.37 -14.57
C GLU A 3 -17.29 57.90 -14.78
N ASN A 4 -16.35 57.07 -15.27
CA ASN A 4 -16.49 55.61 -15.28
C ASN A 4 -15.24 54.88 -15.81
N HIS A 5 -14.00 55.34 -15.48
CA HIS A 5 -12.79 54.59 -15.86
C HIS A 5 -11.79 54.33 -14.73
N THR A 6 -12.10 54.72 -13.48
CA THR A 6 -11.15 54.56 -12.35
C THR A 6 -11.40 53.35 -11.48
N VAL A 7 -12.61 52.72 -11.51
CA VAL A 7 -12.94 51.57 -10.66
C VAL A 7 -12.36 50.26 -11.20
N ASP A 8 -12.37 50.08 -12.55
CA ASP A 8 -11.85 48.85 -13.17
C ASP A 8 -10.31 48.74 -13.13
N ALA A 9 -9.60 49.86 -13.09
CA ALA A 9 -8.14 49.84 -13.02
C ALA A 9 -7.60 49.56 -11.61
N GLN A 10 -8.30 49.99 -10.56
CA GLN A 10 -7.94 49.69 -9.18
C GLN A 10 -8.22 48.22 -8.84
N ASN A 11 -9.37 47.67 -9.25
CA ASN A 11 -9.66 46.23 -9.08
C ASN A 11 -8.69 45.34 -9.87
N SER A 12 -8.24 45.76 -11.05
CA SER A 12 -7.26 44.99 -11.83
C SER A 12 -5.83 45.05 -11.29
N ILE A 13 -5.51 46.06 -10.49
CA ILE A 13 -4.20 46.19 -9.81
C ILE A 13 -4.20 45.39 -8.51
N GLU A 14 -5.29 45.44 -7.69
CA GLU A 14 -5.42 44.64 -6.48
C GLU A 14 -5.41 43.13 -6.79
N VAL A 15 -6.09 42.68 -7.85
CA VAL A 15 -6.12 41.27 -8.26
C VAL A 15 -4.71 40.73 -8.67
N LYS A 16 -3.81 41.60 -9.17
CA LYS A 16 -2.44 41.21 -9.53
C LYS A 16 -1.49 41.04 -8.37
N GLU A 17 -1.75 41.65 -7.22
CA GLU A 17 -0.85 41.67 -6.05
C GLU A 17 -0.90 40.36 -5.25
N TYR A 18 -2.01 39.60 -5.30
CA TYR A 18 -2.22 38.34 -4.55
C TYR A 18 -2.05 37.07 -5.38
N LEU A 19 -1.86 37.18 -6.70
CA LEU A 19 -1.68 36.01 -7.57
C LEU A 19 -0.20 35.76 -7.81
N THR A 20 0.28 34.57 -7.40
CA THR A 20 1.61 34.05 -7.69
C THR A 20 1.50 32.83 -8.60
N GLN A 21 2.52 32.56 -9.40
CA GLN A 21 2.55 31.42 -10.32
C GLN A 21 3.80 30.57 -10.08
N ILE A 22 3.60 29.26 -10.01
CA ILE A 22 4.66 28.25 -10.00
C ILE A 22 4.41 27.31 -11.17
N GLY A 23 5.31 27.32 -12.18
CA GLY A 23 5.03 26.65 -13.45
C GLY A 23 3.75 27.21 -14.08
N LYS A 24 2.77 26.35 -14.34
CA LYS A 24 1.44 26.72 -14.85
C LYS A 24 0.37 26.84 -13.73
N ILE A 25 0.69 26.45 -12.51
CA ILE A 25 -0.22 26.51 -11.35
C ILE A 25 -0.37 27.97 -10.88
N ARG A 26 -1.59 28.36 -10.63
CA ARG A 26 -1.94 29.68 -10.05
C ARG A 26 -2.15 29.54 -8.54
N LEU A 27 -1.36 30.28 -7.74
CA LEU A 27 -1.57 30.41 -6.30
C LEU A 27 -2.23 31.74 -5.99
N ASN A 28 -3.39 31.69 -5.34
CA ASN A 28 -4.12 32.86 -4.86
C ASN A 28 -3.87 33.02 -3.35
N LEU A 29 -3.15 34.08 -2.97
CA LEU A 29 -2.78 34.39 -1.61
C LEU A 29 -3.69 35.47 -0.97
N LYS A 30 -4.87 35.77 -1.56
CA LYS A 30 -5.78 36.82 -1.08
C LYS A 30 -6.16 36.63 0.39
N HIS A 31 -6.36 35.41 0.81
CA HIS A 31 -6.77 35.05 2.18
C HIS A 31 -5.66 34.44 3.03
N TYR A 32 -4.41 34.53 2.58
CA TYR A 32 -3.26 34.05 3.33
C TYR A 32 -2.92 35.05 4.48
N PRO A 33 -2.93 34.62 5.76
CA PRO A 33 -2.73 35.52 6.90
C PRO A 33 -1.30 36.04 7.06
N GLY A 34 -0.33 35.57 6.26
CA GLY A 34 1.08 35.96 6.32
C GLY A 34 1.97 34.95 7.05
N GLU A 35 1.39 34.00 7.75
CA GLU A 35 2.10 32.90 8.43
C GLU A 35 1.33 31.59 8.26
N ASP A 36 2.05 30.46 8.28
CA ASP A 36 1.44 29.15 8.20
C ASP A 36 0.91 28.73 9.58
N LEU A 37 -0.41 28.59 9.68
CA LEU A 37 -1.10 28.20 10.93
C LEU A 37 -1.00 26.68 11.21
N TYR A 38 -0.60 25.89 10.21
CA TYR A 38 -0.41 24.45 10.31
C TYR A 38 0.88 24.04 9.58
N CYS A 39 1.72 23.27 10.26
CA CYS A 39 3.01 22.80 9.73
C CYS A 39 3.40 21.49 10.41
N ASP A 40 3.88 20.52 9.61
CA ASP A 40 4.46 19.26 10.12
C ASP A 40 5.95 19.39 10.50
N GLY A 41 6.48 20.63 10.54
CA GLY A 41 7.86 20.91 10.90
C GLY A 41 8.84 20.82 9.73
N ASP A 42 10.11 20.49 10.04
CA ASP A 42 11.23 20.50 9.09
C ASP A 42 11.06 19.54 7.90
N ILE A 43 10.17 18.55 8.03
CA ILE A 43 9.89 17.60 6.95
C ILE A 43 9.27 18.26 5.72
N GLU A 44 8.50 19.32 5.89
CA GLU A 44 7.92 20.07 4.78
C GLU A 44 9.00 20.79 3.95
N ASP A 45 10.13 21.17 4.55
CA ASP A 45 11.26 21.71 3.80
C ASP A 45 11.89 20.64 2.91
N THR A 46 12.05 19.43 3.44
CA THR A 46 12.51 18.27 2.68
C THR A 46 11.56 17.94 1.51
N LEU A 47 10.23 17.94 1.75
CA LEU A 47 9.24 17.69 0.71
C LEU A 47 9.26 18.77 -0.37
N LEU A 48 9.43 20.05 0.03
CA LEU A 48 9.55 21.17 -0.90
C LEU A 48 10.80 21.05 -1.80
N GLU A 49 11.93 20.66 -1.24
CA GLU A 49 13.16 20.39 -1.99
C GLU A 49 12.94 19.26 -2.99
N ILE A 50 12.37 18.13 -2.53
CA ILE A 50 12.10 16.98 -3.40
C ILE A 50 11.19 17.38 -4.57
N THR A 51 10.08 18.05 -4.30
CA THR A 51 9.10 18.40 -5.36
C THR A 51 9.59 19.47 -6.31
N ARG A 52 10.52 20.32 -5.89
CA ARG A 52 11.18 21.30 -6.73
C ARG A 52 12.26 20.72 -7.63
N ASP A 53 13.05 19.76 -7.10
CA ASP A 53 14.29 19.31 -7.70
C ASP A 53 14.12 17.99 -8.50
N TYR A 54 13.04 17.21 -8.27
CA TYR A 54 12.79 15.92 -8.90
C TYR A 54 11.40 15.84 -9.56
N ALA A 55 11.34 15.12 -10.67
CA ALA A 55 10.08 14.83 -11.35
C ALA A 55 9.27 13.74 -10.60
N THR A 56 7.95 13.73 -10.78
CA THR A 56 7.05 12.76 -10.11
C THR A 56 7.39 11.30 -10.40
N VAL A 57 7.95 11.00 -11.57
CA VAL A 57 8.41 9.64 -11.94
C VAL A 57 9.55 9.12 -11.06
N GLU A 58 10.29 10.01 -10.39
CA GLU A 58 11.40 9.66 -9.51
C GLU A 58 10.96 9.42 -8.06
N TYR A 59 9.71 9.75 -7.71
CA TYR A 59 9.25 9.69 -6.32
C TYR A 59 9.30 8.29 -5.73
N GLN A 60 9.01 7.24 -6.51
CA GLN A 60 9.13 5.87 -6.03
C GLN A 60 10.55 5.56 -5.56
N ARG A 61 11.57 5.93 -6.36
CA ARG A 61 12.98 5.79 -5.98
C ARG A 61 13.33 6.56 -4.71
N ILE A 62 12.86 7.81 -4.61
CA ILE A 62 13.12 8.68 -3.45
C ILE A 62 12.48 8.12 -2.18
N ILE A 63 11.26 7.58 -2.27
CA ILE A 63 10.57 6.90 -1.16
C ILE A 63 11.41 5.71 -0.68
N GLU A 64 11.91 4.89 -1.60
CA GLU A 64 12.73 3.72 -1.30
C GLU A 64 14.11 4.08 -0.72
N GLU A 65 14.69 5.22 -1.11
CA GLU A 65 15.95 5.73 -0.55
C GLU A 65 15.74 6.34 0.83
N ARG A 66 14.69 7.15 1.03
CA ARG A 66 14.47 7.89 2.28
C ARG A 66 13.87 7.03 3.40
N LYS A 67 13.04 6.05 3.07
CA LYS A 67 12.44 5.08 4.01
C LYS A 67 11.84 5.74 5.25
N ASN A 68 11.10 6.83 5.07
CA ASN A 68 10.41 7.51 6.15
C ASN A 68 8.94 7.75 5.84
N TRP A 69 8.14 7.81 6.90
CA TRP A 69 6.69 7.94 6.79
C TRP A 69 6.21 9.19 6.03
N PRO A 70 6.66 10.41 6.36
CA PRO A 70 6.15 11.61 5.69
C PRO A 70 6.42 11.61 4.18
N VAL A 71 7.59 11.16 3.73
CA VAL A 71 7.91 11.08 2.29
C VAL A 71 7.01 10.04 1.62
N LEU A 72 6.82 8.86 2.22
CA LEU A 72 5.89 7.85 1.73
C LEU A 72 4.46 8.40 1.68
N TYR A 73 3.99 9.00 2.76
CA TYR A 73 2.62 9.49 2.90
C TYR A 73 2.28 10.58 1.87
N HIS A 74 3.16 11.56 1.70
CA HIS A 74 2.87 12.70 0.83
C HIS A 74 3.17 12.42 -0.64
N LEU A 75 4.19 11.62 -0.97
CA LEU A 75 4.65 11.46 -2.35
C LEU A 75 4.21 10.17 -3.03
N SER A 76 3.72 9.17 -2.29
CA SER A 76 3.30 7.90 -2.88
C SER A 76 2.19 8.07 -3.93
N PRO A 77 2.34 7.49 -5.13
CA PRO A 77 1.30 7.50 -6.16
C PRO A 77 0.03 6.73 -5.73
N LEU A 78 0.14 5.81 -4.75
CA LEU A 78 -1.02 5.08 -4.21
C LEU A 78 -2.08 6.01 -3.59
N ARG A 79 -1.67 7.21 -3.17
CA ARG A 79 -2.58 8.24 -2.65
C ARG A 79 -3.66 8.66 -3.66
N GLU A 80 -3.35 8.59 -4.94
CA GLU A 80 -4.26 8.98 -6.01
C GLU A 80 -5.42 7.99 -6.21
N ASN A 81 -5.23 6.72 -5.82
CA ASN A 81 -6.22 5.66 -6.04
C ASN A 81 -7.60 6.00 -5.46
N ILE A 82 -7.65 6.75 -4.34
CA ILE A 82 -8.92 7.11 -3.67
C ILE A 82 -9.85 7.96 -4.54
N VAL A 83 -9.33 8.71 -5.51
CA VAL A 83 -10.10 9.56 -6.43
C VAL A 83 -10.00 9.13 -7.90
N GLU A 84 -9.01 8.27 -8.24
CA GLU A 84 -8.75 7.87 -9.63
C GLU A 84 -9.94 7.12 -10.27
N TRP A 85 -10.72 6.40 -9.49
CA TRP A 85 -11.88 5.63 -9.95
C TRP A 85 -13.13 6.49 -10.22
N LEU A 86 -13.21 7.72 -9.64
CA LEU A 86 -14.36 8.60 -9.83
C LEU A 86 -14.55 8.91 -11.32
N PRO A 87 -15.79 8.89 -11.86
CA PRO A 87 -16.07 9.13 -13.27
C PRO A 87 -16.01 10.63 -13.64
N ILE A 88 -14.89 11.28 -13.31
CA ILE A 88 -14.62 12.68 -13.62
C ILE A 88 -14.14 12.80 -15.07
N THR A 89 -14.65 13.79 -15.80
CA THR A 89 -14.35 14.05 -17.21
C THR A 89 -13.83 15.48 -17.46
N LYS A 90 -13.32 15.74 -18.65
CA LYS A 90 -12.66 17.02 -19.02
C LYS A 90 -13.59 18.23 -19.09
N ASP A 91 -14.88 18.05 -19.05
CA ASP A 91 -15.88 19.12 -18.98
C ASP A 91 -16.28 19.47 -17.54
N MET A 92 -15.80 18.72 -16.55
CA MET A 92 -16.15 18.87 -15.15
C MET A 92 -15.20 19.78 -14.38
N LYS A 93 -15.77 20.44 -13.34
CA LYS A 93 -15.07 21.25 -12.36
C LYS A 93 -15.00 20.53 -11.03
N VAL A 94 -13.83 20.52 -10.41
CA VAL A 94 -13.58 19.84 -9.12
C VAL A 94 -13.07 20.84 -8.08
N LEU A 95 -13.60 20.76 -6.88
CA LEU A 95 -13.08 21.44 -5.69
C LEU A 95 -12.39 20.41 -4.79
N GLU A 96 -11.12 20.62 -4.48
CA GLU A 96 -10.35 19.86 -3.50
C GLU A 96 -10.13 20.73 -2.25
N VAL A 97 -10.79 20.38 -1.14
CA VAL A 97 -10.63 21.06 0.14
C VAL A 97 -9.58 20.34 0.97
N GLY A 98 -8.60 21.08 1.51
CA GLY A 98 -7.46 20.52 2.24
C GLY A 98 -6.49 19.78 1.33
N SER A 99 -6.07 20.42 0.22
CA SER A 99 -5.22 19.78 -0.78
C SER A 99 -3.82 19.39 -0.30
N GLY A 100 -3.36 19.98 0.81
CA GLY A 100 -2.06 19.68 1.42
C GLY A 100 -0.90 19.76 0.44
N CYS A 101 -0.06 18.74 0.45
CA CYS A 101 1.08 18.60 -0.47
C CYS A 101 0.71 18.04 -1.86
N GLY A 102 -0.57 18.06 -2.23
CA GLY A 102 -1.03 17.66 -3.56
C GLY A 102 -1.06 16.15 -3.81
N ALA A 103 -1.34 15.36 -2.78
CA ALA A 103 -1.29 13.90 -2.89
C ALA A 103 -2.30 13.32 -3.90
N ILE A 104 -3.46 13.99 -4.09
CA ILE A 104 -4.51 13.58 -5.04
C ILE A 104 -4.74 14.60 -6.15
N THR A 105 -4.22 15.83 -6.01
CA THR A 105 -4.42 16.93 -6.99
C THR A 105 -4.04 16.51 -8.41
N GLY A 106 -2.96 15.72 -8.56
CA GLY A 106 -2.50 15.23 -9.86
C GLY A 106 -3.52 14.35 -10.57
N ALA A 107 -4.17 13.44 -9.86
CA ALA A 107 -5.23 12.60 -10.43
C ALA A 107 -6.43 13.44 -10.86
N LEU A 108 -6.86 14.38 -10.02
CA LEU A 108 -7.95 15.30 -10.36
C LEU A 108 -7.63 16.17 -11.57
N ALA A 109 -6.42 16.73 -11.64
CA ALA A 109 -5.97 17.56 -12.76
C ALA A 109 -5.90 16.80 -14.09
N ARG A 110 -5.50 15.51 -14.06
CA ARG A 110 -5.50 14.65 -15.25
C ARG A 110 -6.92 14.37 -15.77
N LYS A 111 -7.92 14.33 -14.91
CA LYS A 111 -9.29 13.94 -15.24
C LYS A 111 -10.20 15.15 -15.52
N ALA A 112 -10.20 16.15 -14.66
CA ALA A 112 -11.09 17.31 -14.73
C ALA A 112 -10.67 18.36 -15.78
N GLY A 113 -11.60 19.24 -16.15
CA GLY A 113 -11.34 20.44 -16.94
C GLY A 113 -10.79 21.58 -16.09
N GLU A 114 -11.26 21.68 -14.84
CA GLU A 114 -10.83 22.69 -13.87
C GLU A 114 -10.73 22.08 -12.48
N VAL A 115 -9.66 22.39 -11.75
CA VAL A 115 -9.45 21.98 -10.36
C VAL A 115 -9.15 23.20 -9.51
N THR A 116 -10.00 23.43 -8.51
CA THR A 116 -9.77 24.45 -7.48
C THR A 116 -9.33 23.74 -6.20
N CYS A 117 -8.16 24.10 -5.68
CA CYS A 117 -7.63 23.58 -4.43
C CYS A 117 -7.69 24.64 -3.34
N ILE A 118 -7.90 24.22 -2.09
CA ILE A 118 -7.81 25.10 -0.92
C ILE A 118 -6.92 24.45 0.12
N ASP A 119 -5.99 25.18 0.69
CA ASP A 119 -5.19 24.75 1.84
C ASP A 119 -4.80 25.93 2.75
N LEU A 120 -4.65 25.65 4.06
CA LEU A 120 -4.26 26.64 5.06
C LEU A 120 -2.79 27.06 4.93
N SER A 121 -1.92 26.11 4.54
CA SER A 121 -0.48 26.30 4.54
C SER A 121 0.03 26.73 3.17
N LYS A 122 0.74 27.85 3.13
CA LYS A 122 1.44 28.31 1.93
C LYS A 122 2.55 27.33 1.53
N LYS A 123 3.29 26.80 2.50
CA LYS A 123 4.38 25.85 2.23
C LYS A 123 3.86 24.57 1.59
N ARG A 124 2.79 23.99 2.10
CA ARG A 124 2.12 22.81 1.48
C ARG A 124 1.57 23.11 0.11
N SER A 125 0.94 24.28 -0.06
CA SER A 125 0.44 24.72 -1.36
C SER A 125 1.58 24.91 -2.37
N MET A 126 2.76 25.36 -1.96
CA MET A 126 3.95 25.42 -2.81
C MET A 126 4.44 24.01 -3.19
N ILE A 127 4.47 23.05 -2.24
CA ILE A 127 4.81 21.66 -2.53
C ILE A 127 3.86 21.08 -3.60
N ASN A 128 2.54 21.29 -3.41
CA ASN A 128 1.53 20.91 -4.40
C ASN A 128 1.80 21.56 -5.78
N ALA A 129 2.06 22.85 -5.79
CA ALA A 129 2.30 23.59 -7.05
C ALA A 129 3.58 23.13 -7.77
N TYR A 130 4.69 22.87 -7.08
CA TYR A 130 5.91 22.33 -7.70
C TYR A 130 5.68 20.91 -8.22
N ARG A 131 4.98 20.06 -7.45
CA ARG A 131 4.65 18.68 -7.82
C ARG A 131 3.86 18.61 -9.13
N HIS A 132 2.97 19.58 -9.38
CA HIS A 132 2.05 19.58 -10.51
C HIS A 132 2.25 20.79 -11.44
N MET A 133 3.46 21.33 -11.48
CA MET A 133 3.78 22.60 -12.13
C MET A 133 3.40 22.69 -13.62
N ASP A 134 3.21 21.57 -14.29
CA ASP A 134 2.81 21.49 -15.70
C ASP A 134 1.28 21.47 -15.91
N ALA A 135 0.47 21.36 -14.85
CA ALA A 135 -0.99 21.36 -14.95
C ALA A 135 -1.54 22.77 -15.21
N GLU A 136 -2.25 22.95 -16.34
CA GLU A 136 -2.79 24.25 -16.76
C GLU A 136 -4.14 24.59 -16.10
N ASN A 137 -4.81 23.58 -15.56
CA ASN A 137 -6.19 23.62 -15.08
C ASN A 137 -6.32 23.68 -13.55
N VAL A 138 -5.22 23.94 -12.81
CA VAL A 138 -5.23 23.97 -11.36
C VAL A 138 -5.04 25.39 -10.83
N THR A 139 -5.89 25.75 -9.86
CA THR A 139 -5.75 26.98 -9.06
C THR A 139 -5.77 26.63 -7.58
N ILE A 140 -4.81 27.11 -6.80
CA ILE A 140 -4.70 26.86 -5.36
C ILE A 140 -4.98 28.13 -4.60
N HIS A 141 -5.98 28.14 -3.75
CA HIS A 141 -6.29 29.23 -2.82
C HIS A 141 -5.64 28.92 -1.46
N VAL A 142 -4.78 29.82 -0.99
CA VAL A 142 -4.09 29.66 0.29
C VAL A 142 -4.82 30.50 1.34
N GLY A 143 -5.35 29.84 2.35
CA GLY A 143 -6.08 30.49 3.45
C GLY A 143 -7.03 29.54 4.16
N ASN A 144 -7.66 30.04 5.22
CA ASN A 144 -8.70 29.29 5.90
C ASN A 144 -9.89 29.09 4.97
N PHE A 145 -10.49 27.90 4.99
CA PHE A 145 -11.66 27.58 4.16
C PHE A 145 -12.80 28.58 4.32
N GLN A 146 -13.10 29.01 5.55
CA GLN A 146 -14.17 29.99 5.82
C GLN A 146 -13.92 31.36 5.18
N ASP A 147 -12.66 31.76 5.05
CA ASP A 147 -12.30 33.03 4.42
C ASP A 147 -12.31 32.95 2.89
N VAL A 148 -11.95 31.77 2.36
CA VAL A 148 -11.92 31.50 0.92
C VAL A 148 -13.31 31.20 0.35
N GLU A 149 -14.16 30.51 1.11
CA GLU A 149 -15.47 30.01 0.68
C GLU A 149 -16.37 31.04 -0.02
N PRO A 150 -16.49 32.28 0.49
CA PRO A 150 -17.34 33.29 -0.17
C PRO A 150 -16.91 33.69 -1.58
N ASP A 151 -15.66 33.43 -1.94
CA ASP A 151 -15.11 33.70 -3.27
C ASP A 151 -15.28 32.53 -4.24
N LEU A 152 -15.73 31.35 -3.77
CA LEU A 152 -15.83 30.15 -4.60
C LEU A 152 -17.10 30.17 -5.49
N PRO A 153 -17.03 29.61 -6.69
CA PRO A 153 -18.22 29.37 -7.50
C PRO A 153 -19.12 28.29 -6.86
N CYS A 154 -20.38 28.23 -7.31
CA CYS A 154 -21.39 27.28 -6.82
C CYS A 154 -21.80 26.28 -7.93
N ASP A 155 -20.85 25.85 -8.76
CA ASP A 155 -21.10 25.02 -9.93
C ASP A 155 -20.08 23.88 -10.11
N TYR A 156 -19.56 23.34 -8.98
CA TYR A 156 -18.67 22.18 -9.01
C TYR A 156 -19.42 20.89 -9.28
N ASP A 157 -18.88 20.04 -10.13
CA ASP A 157 -19.37 18.70 -10.41
C ASP A 157 -18.96 17.72 -9.31
N TYR A 158 -17.75 17.88 -8.77
CA TYR A 158 -17.25 17.12 -7.65
C TYR A 158 -16.62 18.03 -6.59
N ILE A 159 -16.89 17.71 -5.31
CA ILE A 159 -16.18 18.28 -4.17
C ILE A 159 -15.54 17.14 -3.38
N CYS A 160 -14.21 17.18 -3.20
CA CYS A 160 -13.42 16.16 -2.53
C CYS A 160 -12.97 16.62 -1.14
N LEU A 161 -13.36 15.88 -0.10
CA LEU A 161 -12.97 16.04 1.30
C LEU A 161 -12.22 14.76 1.73
N ILE A 162 -10.94 14.66 1.37
CA ILE A 162 -10.17 13.43 1.59
C ILE A 162 -9.24 13.61 2.79
N GLY A 163 -9.62 13.04 3.95
CA GLY A 163 -8.91 13.23 5.21
C GLY A 163 -9.04 14.67 5.73
N VAL A 164 -10.24 15.24 5.65
CA VAL A 164 -10.52 16.64 5.99
C VAL A 164 -11.78 16.78 6.84
N PHE A 165 -12.79 15.96 6.58
CA PHE A 165 -14.09 16.09 7.24
C PHE A 165 -14.03 15.90 8.76
N GLU A 166 -13.10 15.09 9.24
CA GLU A 166 -12.79 14.85 10.65
C GLU A 166 -12.41 16.13 11.42
N TYR A 167 -11.92 17.15 10.72
CA TYR A 167 -11.53 18.44 11.27
C TYR A 167 -12.67 19.47 11.30
N GLY A 168 -13.90 19.10 10.93
CA GLY A 168 -15.03 20.03 10.84
C GLY A 168 -15.23 20.87 12.09
N GLN A 169 -15.04 20.30 13.29
CA GLN A 169 -15.12 21.02 14.56
C GLN A 169 -13.99 22.06 14.76
N ALA A 170 -12.85 21.89 14.12
CA ALA A 170 -11.77 22.87 14.14
C ALA A 170 -12.08 24.08 13.26
N TYR A 171 -12.80 23.86 12.16
CA TYR A 171 -13.17 24.91 11.21
C TYR A 171 -14.44 25.65 11.63
N ILE A 172 -15.44 24.94 12.17
CA ILE A 172 -16.77 25.47 12.47
C ILE A 172 -17.01 25.44 13.98
N ARG A 173 -17.26 26.62 14.56
CA ARG A 173 -17.59 26.77 15.99
C ARG A 173 -19.11 26.88 16.16
N SER A 174 -19.78 25.73 16.25
CA SER A 174 -21.22 25.65 16.47
C SER A 174 -21.58 24.43 17.32
N GLU A 175 -22.85 24.22 17.60
CA GLU A 175 -23.34 23.02 18.30
C GLU A 175 -23.37 21.80 17.37
N THR A 176 -23.46 22.01 16.04
CA THR A 176 -23.52 21.00 14.99
C THR A 176 -22.46 21.26 13.92
N PRO A 177 -21.14 21.20 14.27
CA PRO A 177 -20.08 21.68 13.39
C PRO A 177 -19.94 20.89 12.09
N TYR A 178 -20.23 19.61 12.09
CA TYR A 178 -20.11 18.74 10.91
C TYR A 178 -21.26 18.94 9.92
N GLU A 179 -22.49 19.08 10.43
CA GLU A 179 -23.66 19.44 9.63
C GLU A 179 -23.49 20.84 9.02
N ASP A 180 -23.02 21.81 9.80
CA ASP A 180 -22.79 23.18 9.32
C ASP A 180 -21.69 23.20 8.26
N PHE A 181 -20.58 22.47 8.46
CA PHE A 181 -19.53 22.33 7.47
C PHE A 181 -20.06 21.71 6.17
N LEU A 182 -20.80 20.60 6.27
CA LEU A 182 -21.38 19.94 5.11
C LEU A 182 -22.44 20.82 4.39
N ASN A 183 -23.22 21.61 5.14
CA ASN A 183 -24.18 22.56 4.56
C ASN A 183 -23.49 23.72 3.84
N ILE A 184 -22.32 24.16 4.28
CA ILE A 184 -21.49 25.14 3.57
C ILE A 184 -20.98 24.53 2.25
N ILE A 185 -20.38 23.34 2.31
CA ILE A 185 -19.90 22.62 1.13
C ILE A 185 -21.01 22.38 0.11
N LYS A 186 -22.20 22.01 0.57
CA LYS A 186 -23.39 21.75 -0.29
C LYS A 186 -23.78 22.93 -1.17
N LYS A 187 -23.50 24.18 -0.77
CA LYS A 187 -23.81 25.38 -1.59
C LYS A 187 -23.02 25.43 -2.89
N HIS A 188 -21.85 24.78 -2.92
CA HIS A 188 -20.90 24.87 -4.01
C HIS A 188 -21.02 23.73 -5.03
N VAL A 189 -21.72 22.64 -4.69
CA VAL A 189 -21.94 21.51 -5.60
C VAL A 189 -23.17 21.74 -6.48
N LYS A 190 -23.11 21.32 -7.74
CA LYS A 190 -24.26 21.32 -8.65
C LYS A 190 -25.38 20.41 -8.11
N PRO A 191 -26.65 20.60 -8.53
CA PRO A 191 -27.77 19.74 -8.11
C PRO A 191 -27.58 18.26 -8.46
N ASP A 192 -26.87 17.95 -9.54
CA ASP A 192 -26.49 16.62 -10.02
C ASP A 192 -25.00 16.28 -9.77
N GLY A 193 -24.31 17.11 -9.01
CA GLY A 193 -22.91 16.90 -8.62
C GLY A 193 -22.76 16.00 -7.41
N HIS A 194 -21.51 15.73 -7.04
CA HIS A 194 -21.16 14.79 -5.98
C HIS A 194 -20.24 15.41 -4.94
N ILE A 195 -20.44 15.04 -3.67
CA ILE A 195 -19.48 15.29 -2.60
C ILE A 195 -18.86 13.94 -2.21
N ALA A 196 -17.54 13.86 -2.25
CA ALA A 196 -16.77 12.67 -1.94
C ALA A 196 -16.01 12.88 -0.62
N ILE A 197 -16.37 12.12 0.43
CA ILE A 197 -15.77 12.22 1.77
C ILE A 197 -15.04 10.93 2.09
N ALA A 198 -13.71 10.97 2.19
CA ALA A 198 -12.92 9.85 2.69
C ALA A 198 -12.42 10.14 4.10
N ILE A 199 -12.64 9.20 5.02
CA ILE A 199 -12.39 9.36 6.45
C ILE A 199 -12.12 8.01 7.11
N GLU A 200 -11.36 7.98 8.20
CA GLU A 200 -11.22 6.80 9.04
C GLU A 200 -12.55 6.41 9.69
N ASN A 201 -12.76 5.09 9.79
CA ASN A 201 -13.87 4.56 10.56
C ASN A 201 -13.53 4.59 12.06
N LYS A 202 -14.39 5.21 12.86
CA LYS A 202 -14.34 5.21 14.33
C LYS A 202 -14.17 3.81 14.92
N PHE A 203 -14.79 2.78 14.30
CA PHE A 203 -14.75 1.36 14.69
C PHE A 203 -13.85 0.50 13.80
N GLY A 204 -12.89 1.11 13.09
CA GLY A 204 -11.97 0.36 12.25
C GLY A 204 -11.29 -0.78 13.00
N LEU A 205 -11.25 -1.98 12.38
CA LEU A 205 -10.69 -3.18 13.00
C LEU A 205 -9.25 -2.95 13.50
N LYS A 206 -8.48 -2.12 12.81
CA LYS A 206 -7.10 -1.77 13.19
C LYS A 206 -6.99 -1.25 14.64
N TYR A 207 -7.97 -0.48 15.11
CA TYR A 207 -7.98 0.04 16.49
C TYR A 207 -8.25 -1.06 17.52
N TRP A 208 -9.17 -1.98 17.20
CA TRP A 208 -9.41 -3.17 18.03
C TRP A 208 -8.19 -4.10 18.06
N ALA A 209 -7.46 -4.15 16.95
CA ALA A 209 -6.24 -4.95 16.81
C ALA A 209 -5.00 -4.32 17.47
N GLY A 210 -5.14 -3.13 18.10
CA GLY A 210 -4.08 -2.48 18.85
C GLY A 210 -3.28 -1.44 18.09
N CYS A 211 -3.83 -0.85 17.01
CA CYS A 211 -3.33 0.41 16.48
C CYS A 211 -3.76 1.57 17.39
N LYS A 212 -2.91 2.56 17.51
CA LYS A 212 -3.27 3.85 18.12
C LYS A 212 -4.19 4.60 17.17
N GLU A 213 -5.05 5.44 17.71
CA GLU A 213 -5.90 6.32 16.93
C GLU A 213 -5.05 7.30 16.10
N ASP A 214 -5.44 7.50 14.83
CA ASP A 214 -4.60 8.16 13.83
C ASP A 214 -4.26 9.62 14.18
N HIS A 215 -5.17 10.35 14.80
CA HIS A 215 -5.01 11.79 15.09
C HIS A 215 -4.46 12.05 16.50
N LEU A 216 -4.99 11.34 17.51
CA LEU A 216 -4.61 11.56 18.91
C LEU A 216 -3.38 10.75 19.31
N GLY A 217 -3.05 9.66 18.61
CA GLY A 217 -1.91 8.81 18.92
C GLY A 217 -2.05 7.99 20.20
N THR A 218 -3.27 7.83 20.71
CA THR A 218 -3.61 7.07 21.92
C THR A 218 -4.40 5.83 21.58
N TYR A 219 -4.33 4.80 22.44
CA TYR A 219 -5.08 3.56 22.22
C TYR A 219 -6.56 3.75 22.54
N PHE A 220 -7.44 3.18 21.74
CA PHE A 220 -8.87 3.05 21.92
C PHE A 220 -9.69 4.35 21.95
N SER A 221 -9.07 5.52 21.79
CA SER A 221 -9.75 6.81 21.95
C SER A 221 -10.98 6.97 21.07
N SER A 222 -10.94 6.54 19.79
CA SER A 222 -12.10 6.57 18.91
C SER A 222 -13.19 5.59 19.37
N LEU A 223 -12.81 4.42 19.85
CA LEU A 223 -13.75 3.39 20.35
C LEU A 223 -14.49 3.86 21.61
N GLU A 224 -13.81 4.61 22.48
CA GLU A 224 -14.31 5.15 23.74
C GLU A 224 -14.97 6.54 23.56
N ASP A 225 -15.25 6.94 22.32
CA ASP A 225 -15.88 8.22 21.99
C ASP A 225 -15.07 9.45 22.39
N TYR A 226 -13.75 9.35 22.32
CA TYR A 226 -12.81 10.46 22.58
C TYR A 226 -12.95 11.06 23.99
N PRO A 227 -12.73 10.29 25.06
CA PRO A 227 -12.98 10.70 26.45
C PRO A 227 -12.16 11.92 26.88
N ASP A 228 -10.96 12.09 26.32
CA ASP A 228 -10.08 13.22 26.63
C ASP A 228 -10.39 14.48 25.80
N GLY A 229 -11.47 14.46 25.01
CA GLY A 229 -11.83 15.58 24.16
C GLY A 229 -11.03 15.63 22.86
N GLY A 230 -10.77 16.85 22.37
CA GLY A 230 -10.09 17.12 21.09
C GLY A 230 -11.03 17.69 20.03
N VAL A 231 -10.44 18.20 18.95
CA VAL A 231 -11.17 18.87 17.86
C VAL A 231 -11.35 17.99 16.62
N VAL A 232 -10.80 16.77 16.65
CA VAL A 232 -10.89 15.81 15.56
C VAL A 232 -11.86 14.69 15.94
N ARG A 233 -12.75 14.30 15.04
CA ARG A 233 -13.71 13.22 15.22
C ARG A 233 -13.80 12.36 13.98
N THR A 234 -13.80 11.06 14.16
CA THR A 234 -14.17 10.09 13.14
C THR A 234 -15.55 9.50 13.44
N PHE A 235 -16.16 8.89 12.47
CA PHE A 235 -17.55 8.46 12.54
C PHE A 235 -17.71 6.99 12.19
N THR A 236 -18.80 6.39 12.66
CA THR A 236 -19.29 5.13 12.12
C THR A 236 -20.05 5.38 10.81
N LYS A 237 -20.32 4.32 10.04
CA LYS A 237 -21.18 4.39 8.86
C LYS A 237 -22.51 5.12 9.16
N ASN A 238 -23.18 4.70 10.23
CA ASN A 238 -24.47 5.31 10.62
C ASN A 238 -24.34 6.79 10.96
N GLY A 239 -23.30 7.15 11.74
CA GLY A 239 -23.08 8.57 12.09
C GLY A 239 -22.83 9.47 10.87
N LEU A 240 -22.09 8.99 9.86
CA LEU A 240 -21.91 9.73 8.61
C LEU A 240 -23.22 9.87 7.83
N LEU A 241 -24.02 8.81 7.75
CA LEU A 241 -25.31 8.83 7.06
C LEU A 241 -26.33 9.74 7.76
N GLU A 242 -26.36 9.76 9.10
CA GLU A 242 -27.20 10.65 9.90
C GLU A 242 -26.85 12.13 9.65
N ILE A 243 -25.55 12.48 9.63
CA ILE A 243 -25.10 13.86 9.28
C ILE A 243 -25.57 14.22 7.86
N ALA A 244 -25.40 13.32 6.90
CA ALA A 244 -25.83 13.55 5.51
C ALA A 244 -27.36 13.73 5.42
N GLU A 245 -28.14 12.93 6.12
CA GLU A 245 -29.59 13.02 6.17
C GLU A 245 -30.07 14.35 6.81
N HIS A 246 -29.47 14.76 7.93
CA HIS A 246 -29.72 16.06 8.57
C HIS A 246 -29.42 17.24 7.64
N CYS A 247 -28.41 17.10 6.76
CA CYS A 247 -28.13 18.09 5.71
C CYS A 247 -29.04 17.97 4.48
N GLY A 248 -30.01 17.05 4.49
CA GLY A 248 -31.02 16.88 3.43
C GLY A 248 -30.45 16.22 2.17
N PHE A 249 -29.45 15.35 2.28
CA PHE A 249 -29.04 14.45 1.20
C PHE A 249 -29.96 13.23 1.19
N THR A 250 -30.61 12.98 0.06
CA THR A 250 -31.54 11.85 -0.12
C THR A 250 -30.89 10.66 -0.83
N GLN A 251 -29.70 10.86 -1.40
CA GLN A 251 -28.95 9.84 -2.11
C GLN A 251 -27.51 9.84 -1.60
N SER A 252 -27.08 8.68 -1.17
CA SER A 252 -25.72 8.43 -0.68
C SER A 252 -25.28 7.02 -1.00
N GLN A 253 -24.00 6.81 -1.25
CA GLN A 253 -23.37 5.51 -1.43
C GLN A 253 -22.17 5.38 -0.52
N MET A 254 -22.08 4.22 0.16
CA MET A 254 -20.93 3.88 1.00
C MET A 254 -19.97 2.97 0.27
N TYR A 255 -18.70 3.36 0.30
CA TYR A 255 -17.59 2.56 -0.16
C TYR A 255 -16.61 2.31 0.97
N TYR A 256 -15.83 1.25 0.83
CA TYR A 256 -14.91 0.74 1.85
C TYR A 256 -13.51 0.61 1.24
N PRO A 257 -12.69 1.67 1.31
CA PRO A 257 -11.30 1.63 0.85
C PRO A 257 -10.48 0.64 1.68
N TYR A 258 -9.84 -0.31 1.02
CA TYR A 258 -9.00 -1.31 1.67
C TYR A 258 -7.55 -1.21 1.17
N PRO A 259 -6.55 -1.34 2.03
CA PRO A 259 -6.64 -1.55 3.49
C PRO A 259 -7.06 -0.31 4.29
N ASP A 260 -6.89 0.89 3.78
CA ASP A 260 -7.51 2.14 4.21
C ASP A 260 -7.50 3.18 3.07
N TYR A 261 -8.13 4.36 3.27
CA TYR A 261 -8.23 5.36 2.19
C TYR A 261 -6.87 6.00 1.83
N LYS A 262 -5.87 5.96 2.73
CA LYS A 262 -4.55 6.59 2.50
C LYS A 262 -3.72 5.83 1.46
N PHE A 263 -3.80 4.48 1.47
CA PHE A 263 -3.07 3.61 0.54
C PHE A 263 -4.00 2.53 -0.03
N MET A 264 -5.13 2.98 -0.55
CA MET A 264 -6.14 2.10 -1.11
C MET A 264 -5.60 1.30 -2.30
N THR A 265 -5.73 -0.02 -2.23
CA THR A 265 -5.48 -0.93 -3.34
C THR A 265 -6.77 -1.53 -3.88
N THR A 266 -7.80 -1.57 -3.05
CA THR A 266 -9.11 -2.13 -3.40
C THR A 266 -10.21 -1.27 -2.79
N LEU A 267 -11.26 -1.00 -3.57
CA LEU A 267 -12.45 -0.32 -3.14
C LEU A 267 -13.63 -1.29 -3.19
N TYR A 268 -14.25 -1.53 -2.05
CA TYR A 268 -15.51 -2.28 -1.94
C TYR A 268 -16.69 -1.33 -1.80
N SER A 269 -17.90 -1.83 -2.03
CA SER A 269 -19.17 -1.10 -1.78
C SER A 269 -20.19 -2.01 -1.09
N ASP A 270 -21.35 -1.47 -0.75
CA ASP A 270 -22.49 -2.28 -0.25
C ASP A 270 -22.95 -3.32 -1.29
N ASP A 271 -22.75 -3.07 -2.59
CA ASP A 271 -23.14 -3.96 -3.70
C ASP A 271 -22.09 -5.05 -3.99
N ARG A 272 -20.86 -4.86 -3.51
CA ARG A 272 -19.74 -5.82 -3.62
C ARG A 272 -18.85 -5.75 -2.39
N LEU A 273 -19.25 -6.46 -1.35
CA LEU A 273 -18.45 -6.65 -0.14
C LEU A 273 -17.32 -7.67 -0.38
N PRO A 274 -16.25 -7.65 0.46
CA PRO A 274 -15.16 -8.59 0.33
C PRO A 274 -15.61 -10.03 0.57
N LYS A 275 -14.96 -10.96 -0.12
CA LYS A 275 -15.07 -12.41 0.10
C LYS A 275 -14.00 -12.88 1.10
N LEU A 276 -14.14 -14.12 1.56
CA LEU A 276 -13.14 -14.77 2.42
C LEU A 276 -11.78 -14.79 1.72
N GLY A 277 -10.72 -14.52 2.48
CA GLY A 277 -9.36 -14.50 1.98
C GLY A 277 -8.92 -13.20 1.27
N GLU A 278 -9.85 -12.37 0.77
CA GLU A 278 -9.51 -11.14 0.04
C GLU A 278 -8.80 -10.09 0.90
N LEU A 279 -9.02 -10.07 2.22
CA LEU A 279 -8.46 -9.07 3.13
C LEU A 279 -7.15 -9.54 3.78
N SER A 280 -6.15 -9.85 2.96
CA SER A 280 -4.85 -10.39 3.42
C SER A 280 -3.77 -9.34 3.65
N ALA A 281 -3.88 -8.15 3.03
CA ALA A 281 -2.87 -7.10 3.06
C ALA A 281 -3.17 -6.02 4.11
N ASN A 282 -3.34 -6.42 5.38
CA ASN A 282 -3.67 -5.48 6.44
C ASN A 282 -2.49 -4.59 6.80
N LEU A 283 -2.75 -3.28 6.85
CA LEU A 283 -1.75 -2.29 7.16
C LEU A 283 -1.43 -2.26 8.66
N ARG A 284 -0.14 -2.24 8.96
CA ARG A 284 0.36 -1.76 10.25
C ARG A 284 0.42 -0.23 10.21
N ASN A 285 0.46 0.43 11.36
CA ASN A 285 0.76 1.87 11.37
C ASN A 285 2.18 2.11 10.84
N PHE A 286 2.33 3.11 9.98
CA PHE A 286 3.63 3.47 9.42
C PHE A 286 4.32 4.60 10.22
N ASP A 287 3.57 5.33 11.02
CA ASP A 287 3.97 6.58 11.67
C ASP A 287 4.28 6.41 13.16
N ARG A 288 3.94 5.27 13.74
CA ARG A 288 4.11 4.99 15.17
C ARG A 288 4.09 3.50 15.50
N ASP A 289 4.55 3.18 16.70
CA ASP A 289 4.45 1.84 17.27
C ASP A 289 2.99 1.39 17.49
N ARG A 290 2.77 0.08 17.53
CA ARG A 290 1.47 -0.52 17.86
C ARG A 290 1.63 -1.82 18.67
N ILE A 291 0.56 -2.21 19.34
CA ILE A 291 0.39 -3.56 19.87
C ILE A 291 -0.34 -4.41 18.80
N GLN A 292 0.02 -5.66 18.65
CA GLN A 292 -0.74 -6.63 17.85
C GLN A 292 -1.50 -7.56 18.78
N LEU A 293 -2.80 -7.31 18.96
CA LEU A 293 -3.65 -8.08 19.86
C LEU A 293 -4.12 -9.40 19.23
N PHE A 294 -4.26 -9.45 17.91
CA PHE A 294 -4.69 -10.62 17.15
C PHE A 294 -4.29 -10.51 15.68
N ASP A 295 -4.47 -11.60 14.93
CA ASP A 295 -4.29 -11.66 13.48
C ASP A 295 -5.51 -11.04 12.77
N GLU A 296 -5.33 -9.86 12.18
CA GLU A 296 -6.40 -9.10 11.52
C GLU A 296 -6.98 -9.85 10.30
N LYS A 297 -6.17 -10.63 9.55
CA LYS A 297 -6.66 -11.43 8.43
C LYS A 297 -7.71 -12.45 8.89
N LYS A 298 -7.37 -13.22 9.94
CA LYS A 298 -8.26 -14.25 10.50
C LYS A 298 -9.55 -13.65 11.08
N VAL A 299 -9.44 -12.47 11.72
CA VAL A 299 -10.61 -11.80 12.31
C VAL A 299 -11.48 -11.19 11.20
N PHE A 300 -10.91 -10.61 10.14
CA PHE A 300 -11.69 -10.16 8.99
C PHE A 300 -12.48 -11.30 8.34
N ASP A 301 -11.89 -12.48 8.16
CA ASP A 301 -12.62 -13.64 7.63
C ASP A 301 -13.85 -14.00 8.49
N THR A 302 -13.70 -13.93 9.82
CA THR A 302 -14.83 -14.14 10.75
C THR A 302 -15.89 -13.05 10.61
N ILE A 303 -15.46 -11.78 10.53
CA ILE A 303 -16.34 -10.61 10.33
C ILE A 303 -17.12 -10.72 9.01
N ILE A 304 -16.46 -11.19 7.94
CA ILE A 304 -17.08 -11.42 6.63
C ILE A 304 -18.15 -12.52 6.72
N LYS A 305 -17.85 -13.64 7.38
CA LYS A 305 -18.82 -14.73 7.65
C LYS A 305 -20.07 -14.21 8.37
N GLU A 306 -19.89 -13.30 9.32
CA GLU A 306 -20.98 -12.67 10.08
C GLU A 306 -21.62 -11.48 9.34
N LYS A 307 -21.19 -11.15 8.12
CA LYS A 307 -21.68 -10.03 7.29
C LYS A 307 -21.56 -8.65 7.98
N GLN A 308 -20.53 -8.47 8.80
CA GLN A 308 -20.28 -7.25 9.58
C GLN A 308 -19.14 -6.38 9.03
N PHE A 309 -18.58 -6.70 7.87
CA PHE A 309 -17.45 -5.95 7.30
C PHE A 309 -17.69 -4.44 7.23
N PRO A 310 -18.86 -3.92 6.83
CA PRO A 310 -19.12 -2.48 6.79
C PRO A 310 -18.92 -1.76 8.12
N LEU A 311 -19.15 -2.44 9.25
CA LEU A 311 -18.94 -1.86 10.58
C LEU A 311 -17.46 -1.78 10.96
N PHE A 312 -16.64 -2.74 10.50
CA PHE A 312 -15.24 -2.92 10.90
C PHE A 312 -14.23 -2.53 9.82
N SER A 313 -14.66 -2.08 8.64
CA SER A 313 -13.76 -1.52 7.64
C SER A 313 -12.92 -0.39 8.26
N ASN A 314 -11.63 -0.29 7.93
CA ASN A 314 -10.74 0.70 8.55
C ASN A 314 -11.03 2.15 8.12
N SER A 315 -11.68 2.33 6.98
CA SER A 315 -12.03 3.64 6.43
C SER A 315 -13.31 3.58 5.63
N TYR A 316 -13.90 4.74 5.41
CA TYR A 316 -15.04 4.95 4.55
C TYR A 316 -14.72 5.93 3.42
N MET A 317 -15.41 5.75 2.29
CA MET A 317 -15.60 6.73 1.26
C MET A 317 -17.10 6.91 1.07
N LEU A 318 -17.64 8.04 1.51
CA LEU A 318 -19.05 8.40 1.35
C LEU A 318 -19.19 9.29 0.11
N ILE A 319 -20.04 8.89 -0.82
CA ILE A 319 -20.43 9.69 -1.98
C ILE A 319 -21.86 10.19 -1.73
N LEU A 320 -22.01 11.51 -1.72
CA LEU A 320 -23.30 12.19 -1.63
C LEU A 320 -23.67 12.76 -3.01
N GLY A 321 -24.86 12.43 -3.51
CA GLY A 321 -25.33 12.81 -4.83
C GLY A 321 -25.89 11.63 -5.61
N PRO A 322 -26.10 11.75 -6.93
CA PRO A 322 -26.62 10.68 -7.78
C PRO A 322 -25.78 9.39 -7.68
N ALA A 323 -26.42 8.23 -7.84
CA ALA A 323 -25.74 6.96 -7.71
C ALA A 323 -24.67 6.76 -8.81
N LEU A 324 -23.46 6.37 -8.40
CA LEU A 324 -22.39 5.93 -9.28
C LEU A 324 -22.60 4.46 -9.68
N GLN A 325 -22.02 4.07 -10.79
CA GLN A 325 -22.15 2.71 -11.34
C GLN A 325 -21.07 1.75 -10.84
N GLU A 326 -19.96 2.29 -10.38
CA GLU A 326 -18.82 1.56 -9.86
C GLU A 326 -19.15 0.87 -8.55
N GLU A 327 -19.07 -0.47 -8.52
CA GLU A 327 -19.35 -1.29 -7.32
C GLU A 327 -18.08 -1.77 -6.63
N TYR A 328 -17.00 -1.96 -7.42
CA TYR A 328 -15.73 -2.49 -6.94
C TYR A 328 -14.59 -2.02 -7.84
N VAL A 329 -13.47 -1.68 -7.23
CA VAL A 329 -12.26 -1.30 -7.97
C VAL A 329 -11.05 -1.95 -7.33
N LYS A 330 -10.16 -2.54 -8.15
CA LYS A 330 -8.88 -3.11 -7.71
C LYS A 330 -7.75 -2.54 -8.54
N TYR A 331 -6.67 -2.13 -7.88
CA TYR A 331 -5.46 -1.58 -8.49
C TYR A 331 -4.30 -2.54 -8.38
N SER A 332 -3.48 -2.62 -9.43
CA SER A 332 -2.25 -3.41 -9.48
C SER A 332 -1.00 -2.50 -9.50
N ASN A 333 -0.91 -1.59 -8.53
CA ASN A 333 0.18 -0.61 -8.45
C ASN A 333 1.55 -1.23 -8.09
N ASP A 334 1.56 -2.42 -7.53
CA ASP A 334 2.74 -3.22 -7.19
C ASP A 334 3.47 -3.79 -8.41
N ARG A 335 2.83 -3.73 -9.59
CA ARG A 335 3.40 -4.18 -10.86
C ARG A 335 4.32 -3.12 -11.46
N LYS A 336 5.18 -3.51 -12.41
CA LYS A 336 5.88 -2.56 -13.28
C LYS A 336 4.87 -1.67 -14.00
N GLU A 337 5.27 -0.47 -14.33
CA GLU A 337 4.41 0.53 -14.97
C GLU A 337 3.72 0.00 -16.24
N GLU A 338 4.42 -0.80 -17.04
CA GLU A 338 3.89 -1.44 -18.25
C GLU A 338 2.76 -2.46 -18.01
N PHE A 339 2.53 -2.85 -16.74
CA PHE A 339 1.50 -3.84 -16.33
C PHE A 339 0.50 -3.27 -15.31
N ARG A 340 0.59 -1.99 -14.99
CA ARG A 340 -0.30 -1.35 -14.01
C ARG A 340 -1.67 -1.09 -14.60
N ILE A 341 -2.67 -1.72 -14.04
CA ILE A 341 -4.06 -1.58 -14.44
C ILE A 341 -4.97 -1.36 -13.24
N LYS A 342 -6.16 -0.85 -13.49
CA LYS A 342 -7.29 -0.95 -12.57
C LYS A 342 -8.36 -1.85 -13.16
N THR A 343 -8.94 -2.69 -12.33
CA THR A 343 -10.11 -3.51 -12.65
C THR A 343 -11.33 -2.91 -11.98
N VAL A 344 -12.38 -2.65 -12.72
CA VAL A 344 -13.61 -2.00 -12.25
C VAL A 344 -14.80 -2.92 -12.51
N GLN A 345 -15.58 -3.23 -11.48
CA GLN A 345 -16.91 -3.84 -11.64
C GLN A 345 -17.96 -2.75 -11.61
N LYS A 346 -18.85 -2.73 -12.60
CA LYS A 346 -19.90 -1.73 -12.75
C LYS A 346 -21.28 -2.35 -12.88
N SER A 347 -22.28 -1.68 -12.32
CA SER A 347 -23.68 -1.90 -12.69
C SER A 347 -23.97 -1.26 -14.05
N VAL A 348 -24.58 -1.99 -14.93
CA VAL A 348 -25.05 -1.47 -16.23
C VAL A 348 -26.56 -1.51 -16.26
N LYS A 349 -27.19 -0.34 -16.44
CA LYS A 349 -28.64 -0.21 -16.61
C LYS A 349 -28.92 0.49 -17.93
N THR A 350 -29.49 -0.25 -18.90
CA THR A 350 -30.02 0.30 -20.13
C THR A 350 -31.54 0.07 -20.16
N ALA A 351 -32.23 0.57 -21.19
CA ALA A 351 -33.67 0.33 -21.34
C ALA A 351 -34.02 -1.17 -21.42
N ASP A 352 -33.14 -1.99 -21.99
CA ASP A 352 -33.38 -3.40 -22.28
C ASP A 352 -32.52 -4.38 -21.45
N TYR A 353 -31.57 -3.86 -20.66
CA TYR A 353 -30.61 -4.69 -19.92
C TYR A 353 -30.29 -4.09 -18.56
N THR A 354 -30.32 -4.95 -17.54
CA THR A 354 -29.77 -4.65 -16.21
C THR A 354 -28.82 -5.78 -15.86
N GLY A 355 -27.55 -5.48 -15.66
CA GLY A 355 -26.52 -6.46 -15.34
C GLY A 355 -25.26 -5.80 -14.82
N LYS A 356 -24.17 -6.56 -14.82
CA LYS A 356 -22.85 -6.11 -14.39
C LYS A 356 -21.83 -6.35 -15.51
N THR A 357 -20.77 -5.57 -15.51
CA THR A 357 -19.61 -5.74 -16.38
C THR A 357 -18.33 -5.57 -15.59
N ILE A 358 -17.26 -6.18 -16.05
CA ILE A 358 -15.89 -5.97 -15.54
C ILE A 358 -15.13 -5.20 -16.62
N GLU A 359 -14.45 -4.13 -16.23
CA GLU A 359 -13.58 -3.39 -17.12
C GLU A 359 -12.15 -3.40 -16.58
N LYS A 360 -11.15 -3.52 -17.47
CA LYS A 360 -9.74 -3.35 -17.12
C LYS A 360 -9.18 -2.16 -17.89
N HIS A 361 -8.64 -1.19 -17.15
CA HIS A 361 -8.12 0.07 -17.67
C HIS A 361 -6.63 0.20 -17.36
N PRO A 362 -5.79 0.77 -18.26
CA PRO A 362 -4.41 1.05 -17.97
C PRO A 362 -4.29 2.23 -17.01
N LEU A 363 -3.31 2.21 -16.10
CA LEU A 363 -3.01 3.34 -15.23
C LEU A 363 -2.02 4.35 -15.86
N SER A 364 -1.36 3.97 -16.95
CA SER A 364 -0.44 4.82 -17.71
C SER A 364 -0.41 4.42 -19.19
N LYS A 365 0.24 5.21 -20.04
CA LYS A 365 0.42 4.87 -21.47
C LYS A 365 1.30 3.65 -21.68
N GLU A 366 2.22 3.40 -20.78
CA GLU A 366 3.11 2.25 -20.78
C GLU A 366 2.33 0.94 -20.71
N ALA A 367 1.17 0.92 -20.03
CA ALA A 367 0.31 -0.25 -19.88
C ALA A 367 -0.67 -0.48 -21.06
N TRP A 368 -0.71 0.39 -22.06
CA TRP A 368 -1.65 0.26 -23.18
C TRP A 368 -1.49 -1.08 -23.93
N LYS A 369 -0.25 -1.48 -24.19
CA LYS A 369 0.04 -2.74 -24.88
C LYS A 369 -0.40 -3.96 -24.07
N HIS A 370 -0.31 -3.87 -22.74
CA HIS A 370 -0.76 -4.92 -21.84
C HIS A 370 -2.29 -5.11 -21.94
N ILE A 371 -3.05 -4.00 -21.92
CA ILE A 371 -4.51 -4.05 -22.13
C ILE A 371 -4.85 -4.63 -23.52
N GLU A 372 -4.19 -4.19 -24.59
CA GLU A 372 -4.43 -4.71 -25.94
C GLU A 372 -4.09 -6.21 -26.05
N SER A 373 -3.10 -6.70 -25.26
CA SER A 373 -2.73 -8.12 -25.26
C SER A 373 -3.81 -9.01 -24.64
N ILE A 374 -4.66 -8.52 -23.74
CA ILE A 374 -5.73 -9.29 -23.09
C ILE A 374 -6.77 -9.74 -24.12
N GLU A 375 -7.19 -8.85 -25.03
CA GLU A 375 -8.14 -9.24 -26.10
C GLU A 375 -7.51 -10.18 -27.12
N CYS A 376 -6.22 -9.99 -27.40
CA CYS A 376 -5.48 -10.94 -28.23
C CYS A 376 -5.40 -12.34 -27.57
N ALA A 377 -5.17 -12.38 -26.26
CA ALA A 377 -5.17 -13.59 -25.45
C ALA A 377 -6.54 -14.30 -25.50
N TYR A 378 -7.64 -13.55 -25.35
CA TYR A 378 -9.00 -14.09 -25.48
C TYR A 378 -9.19 -14.86 -26.78
N ARG A 379 -8.83 -14.26 -27.92
CA ARG A 379 -9.01 -14.90 -29.24
C ARG A 379 -8.20 -16.21 -29.34
N LYS A 380 -6.94 -16.20 -28.91
CA LYS A 380 -6.05 -17.35 -28.96
C LYS A 380 -6.51 -18.49 -28.04
N LEU A 381 -6.89 -18.13 -26.80
CA LEU A 381 -7.36 -19.12 -25.82
C LEU A 381 -8.73 -19.72 -26.23
N LYS A 382 -9.61 -18.90 -26.80
CA LYS A 382 -10.88 -19.38 -27.35
C LYS A 382 -10.67 -20.40 -28.48
N GLU A 383 -9.66 -20.22 -29.33
CA GLU A 383 -9.27 -21.19 -30.36
C GLU A 383 -8.69 -22.45 -29.70
N ARG A 384 -7.79 -22.29 -28.69
CA ARG A 384 -7.19 -23.43 -27.97
C ARG A 384 -8.24 -24.33 -27.31
N TYR A 385 -9.27 -23.76 -26.70
CA TYR A 385 -10.27 -24.50 -25.91
C TYR A 385 -11.60 -24.72 -26.65
N GLN A 386 -11.69 -24.43 -27.97
CA GLN A 386 -12.93 -24.49 -28.74
C GLN A 386 -13.66 -25.84 -28.72
N ASP A 387 -12.93 -26.94 -28.56
CA ASP A 387 -13.48 -28.31 -28.51
C ASP A 387 -13.53 -28.87 -27.08
N GLY A 388 -13.39 -28.00 -26.07
CA GLY A 388 -13.27 -28.36 -24.65
C GLY A 388 -14.45 -27.95 -23.82
N ASP A 389 -14.39 -28.33 -22.53
CA ASP A 389 -15.38 -27.99 -21.52
C ASP A 389 -14.88 -26.82 -20.63
N LEU A 390 -13.95 -26.01 -21.12
CA LEU A 390 -13.46 -24.77 -20.50
C LEU A 390 -13.78 -23.60 -21.41
N GLU A 391 -14.79 -22.83 -21.05
CA GLU A 391 -15.13 -21.60 -21.75
C GLU A 391 -14.21 -20.46 -21.36
N VAL A 392 -13.83 -19.64 -22.34
CA VAL A 392 -13.04 -18.44 -22.07
C VAL A 392 -13.98 -17.24 -21.99
N ASN A 393 -13.99 -16.56 -20.88
CA ASN A 393 -14.84 -15.39 -20.63
C ASN A 393 -14.67 -14.35 -21.76
N ARG A 394 -15.80 -13.87 -22.29
CA ARG A 394 -15.81 -12.92 -23.41
C ARG A 394 -15.11 -11.63 -23.05
N CYS A 395 -14.24 -11.17 -23.96
CA CYS A 395 -13.50 -9.93 -23.86
C CYS A 395 -13.68 -9.08 -25.10
N GLU A 396 -13.93 -7.78 -24.93
CA GLU A 396 -14.00 -6.81 -26.02
C GLU A 396 -13.07 -5.63 -25.76
N LEU A 397 -12.27 -5.25 -26.74
CA LEU A 397 -11.38 -4.10 -26.68
C LEU A 397 -12.11 -2.82 -27.09
N HIS A 398 -12.00 -1.78 -26.28
CA HIS A 398 -12.56 -0.46 -26.51
C HIS A 398 -11.47 0.60 -26.43
N ARG A 399 -11.83 1.83 -26.80
CA ARG A 399 -11.00 3.02 -26.57
C ARG A 399 -11.88 4.13 -26.02
N ASP A 400 -11.37 4.83 -25.02
CA ASP A 400 -12.03 6.02 -24.49
C ASP A 400 -11.81 7.26 -25.41
N ASP A 401 -12.39 8.40 -25.02
CA ASP A 401 -12.31 9.66 -25.75
C ASP A 401 -10.88 10.19 -25.89
N THR A 402 -9.95 9.74 -25.05
CA THR A 402 -8.51 10.08 -25.14
C THR A 402 -7.73 9.13 -26.04
N GLY A 403 -8.37 8.07 -26.52
CA GLY A 403 -7.78 6.99 -27.32
C GLY A 403 -7.12 5.90 -26.45
N ALA A 404 -7.22 5.96 -25.12
CA ALA A 404 -6.68 4.93 -24.24
C ALA A 404 -7.47 3.63 -24.37
N PRO A 405 -6.80 2.48 -24.56
CA PRO A 405 -7.48 1.19 -24.67
C PRO A 405 -8.00 0.75 -23.31
N TYR A 406 -9.15 0.11 -23.27
CA TYR A 406 -9.62 -0.67 -22.15
C TYR A 406 -10.35 -1.91 -22.65
N VAL A 407 -10.46 -2.94 -21.83
CA VAL A 407 -11.24 -4.13 -22.17
C VAL A 407 -12.45 -4.25 -21.26
N SER A 408 -13.57 -4.68 -21.83
CA SER A 408 -14.74 -5.13 -21.09
C SER A 408 -14.84 -6.64 -21.10
N LEU A 409 -15.14 -7.24 -19.94
CA LEU A 409 -15.38 -8.67 -19.76
C LEU A 409 -16.80 -8.87 -19.25
N GLU A 410 -17.41 -9.98 -19.65
CA GLU A 410 -18.71 -10.36 -19.13
C GLU A 410 -18.62 -10.67 -17.63
N TYR A 411 -19.58 -10.17 -16.84
CA TYR A 411 -19.68 -10.56 -15.44
C TYR A 411 -20.37 -11.92 -15.34
N LEU A 412 -19.62 -12.91 -14.87
CA LEU A 412 -20.12 -14.27 -14.69
C LEU A 412 -20.43 -14.53 -13.22
N GLU A 413 -21.61 -15.09 -12.96
CA GLU A 413 -21.98 -15.62 -11.65
C GLU A 413 -21.45 -17.05 -11.50
N GLY A 414 -20.88 -17.38 -10.35
CA GLY A 414 -20.36 -18.71 -10.07
C GLY A 414 -19.50 -18.74 -8.83
N ARG A 415 -19.03 -19.93 -8.50
CA ARG A 415 -18.03 -20.15 -7.45
C ARG A 415 -16.67 -20.41 -8.08
N SER A 416 -15.61 -19.86 -7.53
CA SER A 416 -14.28 -20.23 -8.02
C SER A 416 -13.97 -21.69 -7.67
N LEU A 417 -13.13 -22.32 -8.49
CA LEU A 417 -12.61 -23.65 -8.18
C LEU A 417 -11.88 -23.63 -6.82
N GLU A 418 -11.20 -22.54 -6.50
CA GLU A 418 -10.54 -22.32 -5.22
C GLU A 418 -11.54 -22.42 -4.05
N GLU A 419 -12.66 -21.68 -4.09
CA GLU A 419 -13.72 -21.74 -3.08
C GLU A 419 -14.29 -23.17 -2.90
N MET A 420 -14.38 -23.92 -3.99
CA MET A 420 -14.89 -25.31 -3.94
C MET A 420 -13.86 -26.28 -3.35
N LEU A 421 -12.58 -26.09 -3.66
CA LEU A 421 -11.49 -26.87 -3.06
C LEU A 421 -11.35 -26.59 -1.56
N ASP A 422 -11.50 -25.32 -1.14
CA ASP A 422 -11.52 -24.94 0.27
C ASP A 422 -12.67 -25.62 1.03
N GLU A 423 -13.86 -25.66 0.42
CA GLU A 423 -15.01 -26.37 1.01
C GLU A 423 -14.73 -27.86 1.20
N CYS A 424 -14.08 -28.52 0.23
CA CYS A 424 -13.67 -29.91 0.36
C CYS A 424 -12.69 -30.10 1.52
N LEU A 425 -11.70 -29.22 1.67
CA LEU A 425 -10.75 -29.27 2.80
C LEU A 425 -11.44 -29.04 4.14
N GLU A 426 -12.36 -28.07 4.23
CA GLU A 426 -13.12 -27.80 5.46
C GLU A 426 -13.97 -28.99 5.89
N LYS A 427 -14.59 -29.70 4.94
CA LYS A 427 -15.41 -30.90 5.18
C LYS A 427 -14.57 -32.18 5.30
N ASN A 428 -13.25 -32.11 5.13
CA ASN A 428 -12.35 -33.27 5.04
C ASN A 428 -12.75 -34.26 3.91
N ASP A 429 -13.32 -33.74 2.81
CA ASP A 429 -13.73 -34.48 1.62
C ASP A 429 -12.58 -34.53 0.61
N MET A 430 -11.61 -35.40 0.86
CA MET A 430 -10.46 -35.56 -0.02
C MET A 430 -10.81 -36.24 -1.35
N GLU A 431 -11.89 -37.00 -1.42
CA GLU A 431 -12.37 -37.60 -2.67
C GLU A 431 -12.95 -36.52 -3.59
N GLY A 432 -13.80 -35.64 -3.05
CA GLY A 432 -14.33 -34.48 -3.79
C GLY A 432 -13.24 -33.52 -4.25
N PHE A 433 -12.24 -33.26 -3.39
CA PHE A 433 -11.06 -32.48 -3.76
C PHE A 433 -10.34 -33.09 -4.97
N GLN A 434 -10.09 -34.41 -4.92
CA GLN A 434 -9.40 -35.11 -5.99
C GLN A 434 -10.20 -35.10 -7.29
N GLN A 435 -11.52 -35.28 -7.25
CA GLN A 435 -12.40 -35.21 -8.43
C GLN A 435 -12.37 -33.83 -9.08
N LEU A 436 -12.42 -32.74 -8.29
CA LEU A 436 -12.31 -31.38 -8.81
C LEU A 436 -10.93 -31.14 -9.42
N PHE A 437 -9.88 -31.58 -8.77
CA PHE A 437 -8.51 -31.44 -9.27
C PHE A 437 -8.30 -32.23 -10.56
N ASP A 438 -8.85 -33.45 -10.67
CA ASP A 438 -8.80 -34.25 -11.90
C ASP A 438 -9.57 -33.59 -13.05
N SER A 439 -10.74 -33.04 -12.77
CA SER A 439 -11.53 -32.27 -13.73
C SER A 439 -10.81 -31.01 -14.21
N TYR A 440 -10.04 -30.36 -13.33
CA TYR A 440 -9.18 -29.24 -13.67
C TYR A 440 -8.05 -29.69 -14.61
N LEU A 441 -7.30 -30.75 -14.25
CA LEU A 441 -6.21 -31.27 -15.06
C LEU A 441 -6.65 -31.68 -16.46
N GLU A 442 -7.78 -32.34 -16.58
CA GLU A 442 -8.34 -32.72 -17.88
C GLU A 442 -8.57 -31.50 -18.75
N ARG A 443 -9.17 -30.45 -18.24
CA ARG A 443 -9.49 -29.23 -18.98
C ARG A 443 -8.28 -28.45 -19.44
N ILE A 444 -7.32 -28.22 -18.51
CA ILE A 444 -6.12 -27.44 -18.83
C ILE A 444 -5.15 -28.18 -19.75
N SER A 445 -5.19 -29.53 -19.79
CA SER A 445 -4.37 -30.34 -20.68
C SER A 445 -4.81 -30.26 -22.15
N ARG A 446 -6.02 -29.80 -22.43
CA ARG A 446 -6.49 -29.65 -23.80
C ARG A 446 -5.65 -28.64 -24.58
N GLY A 447 -5.24 -29.03 -25.75
CA GLY A 447 -4.32 -28.24 -26.58
C GLY A 447 -2.90 -28.18 -26.02
N GLU A 448 -2.48 -29.14 -25.18
CA GLU A 448 -1.09 -29.24 -24.76
C GLU A 448 -0.15 -29.31 -25.95
N GLY A 449 0.98 -28.57 -25.87
CA GLY A 449 1.91 -28.43 -26.99
C GLY A 449 1.59 -27.32 -27.99
N GLN A 450 0.42 -26.68 -27.92
CA GLN A 450 0.15 -25.46 -28.70
C GLN A 450 1.00 -24.28 -28.13
N GLU A 451 1.43 -23.41 -29.04
CA GLU A 451 2.24 -22.22 -28.68
C GLU A 451 1.38 -21.07 -28.13
N VAL A 452 0.45 -21.38 -27.23
CA VAL A 452 -0.38 -20.42 -26.47
C VAL A 452 -0.68 -21.01 -25.13
N THR A 453 -0.28 -20.34 -24.06
CA THR A 453 -0.58 -20.78 -22.69
C THR A 453 -0.92 -19.59 -21.81
N ASP A 454 -2.04 -19.65 -21.12
CA ASP A 454 -2.29 -18.78 -19.99
C ASP A 454 -1.53 -19.28 -18.76
N TYR A 455 -0.57 -18.48 -18.30
CA TYR A 455 0.25 -18.83 -17.15
C TYR A 455 -0.50 -18.60 -15.82
N ASP A 456 -1.56 -17.77 -15.84
CA ASP A 456 -2.39 -17.47 -14.67
C ASP A 456 -3.67 -18.33 -14.58
N LEU A 457 -3.64 -19.52 -15.17
CA LEU A 457 -4.72 -20.49 -15.14
C LEU A 457 -4.81 -21.18 -13.76
N ILE A 458 -4.86 -20.36 -12.69
CA ILE A 458 -4.92 -20.78 -11.29
C ILE A 458 -6.37 -21.04 -10.85
N PHE A 459 -6.56 -21.72 -9.73
CA PHE A 459 -7.89 -22.10 -9.23
C PHE A 459 -8.83 -20.91 -8.99
N ALA A 460 -8.29 -19.77 -8.55
CA ALA A 460 -9.06 -18.54 -8.36
C ALA A 460 -9.63 -17.96 -9.66
N ASN A 461 -8.98 -18.21 -10.81
CA ASN A 461 -9.35 -17.68 -12.12
C ASN A 461 -10.29 -18.60 -12.90
N ILE A 462 -10.78 -19.67 -12.29
CA ILE A 462 -11.76 -20.58 -12.87
C ILE A 462 -13.07 -20.48 -12.10
N LEU A 463 -14.14 -20.01 -12.76
CA LEU A 463 -15.49 -20.00 -12.22
C LEU A 463 -16.28 -21.20 -12.68
N ILE A 464 -16.99 -21.83 -11.74
CA ILE A 464 -17.87 -22.96 -11.99
C ILE A 464 -19.31 -22.49 -11.73
N ASN A 465 -20.11 -22.50 -12.77
CA ASN A 465 -21.53 -22.16 -12.70
C ASN A 465 -22.34 -23.42 -12.34
N THR A 466 -22.84 -23.48 -11.12
CA THR A 466 -23.74 -24.54 -10.67
C THR A 466 -25.18 -24.07 -10.80
N GLY A 467 -25.74 -24.06 -11.97
CA GLY A 467 -27.09 -23.60 -12.36
C GLY A 467 -28.10 -23.24 -11.28
N LYS A 468 -28.89 -22.17 -11.47
CA LYS A 468 -29.97 -21.77 -10.57
C LYS A 468 -30.98 -22.91 -10.41
N ASN A 469 -31.20 -23.39 -9.17
CA ASN A 469 -32.22 -24.34 -8.74
C ASN A 469 -31.92 -25.85 -8.92
N GLY A 470 -30.87 -26.41 -8.36
CA GLY A 470 -30.88 -27.85 -8.03
C GLY A 470 -31.43 -28.85 -9.10
N SER A 471 -31.66 -28.41 -10.32
CA SER A 471 -32.03 -29.26 -11.41
C SER A 471 -30.76 -29.86 -12.02
N GLU A 472 -30.70 -31.18 -12.05
CA GLU A 472 -29.72 -31.96 -12.81
C GLU A 472 -29.78 -31.56 -14.28
N SER A 473 -29.19 -30.40 -14.64
CA SER A 473 -29.02 -30.02 -16.02
C SER A 473 -27.53 -29.90 -16.32
N LYS A 474 -27.05 -30.87 -17.10
CA LYS A 474 -25.86 -30.86 -17.91
C LYS A 474 -24.69 -30.08 -17.34
N ASP A 475 -23.72 -30.84 -16.85
CA ASP A 475 -22.30 -30.47 -16.65
C ASP A 475 -22.04 -29.04 -16.21
N ASN A 476 -21.49 -28.90 -15.00
CA ASN A 476 -21.01 -27.62 -14.45
C ASN A 476 -20.18 -26.91 -15.53
N GLU A 477 -20.62 -25.72 -15.94
CA GLU A 477 -19.93 -24.91 -16.91
C GLU A 477 -18.69 -24.27 -16.26
N TRP A 478 -17.52 -24.58 -16.79
CA TRP A 478 -16.25 -24.07 -16.29
C TRP A 478 -15.81 -22.89 -17.16
N ASN A 479 -15.53 -21.74 -16.52
CA ASN A 479 -15.18 -20.50 -17.19
C ASN A 479 -13.84 -19.98 -16.71
N LEU A 480 -12.91 -19.72 -17.61
CA LEU A 480 -11.68 -19.00 -17.37
C LEU A 480 -11.98 -17.48 -17.40
N ILE A 481 -11.76 -16.77 -16.29
CA ILE A 481 -12.20 -15.38 -16.12
C ILE A 481 -11.08 -14.35 -16.18
N ASP A 482 -9.84 -14.74 -15.91
CA ASP A 482 -8.68 -13.86 -15.98
C ASP A 482 -7.53 -14.56 -16.72
N TYR A 483 -7.02 -13.93 -17.76
CA TYR A 483 -6.01 -14.48 -18.65
C TYR A 483 -5.01 -13.41 -19.12
N GLU A 484 -4.72 -12.42 -18.26
CA GLU A 484 -3.75 -11.33 -18.54
C GLU A 484 -2.36 -11.85 -18.88
N TRP A 485 -1.97 -13.02 -18.34
CA TRP A 485 -0.63 -13.57 -18.46
C TRP A 485 -0.58 -14.72 -19.46
N THR A 486 -1.21 -14.51 -20.60
CA THR A 486 -1.13 -15.44 -21.74
C THR A 486 0.11 -15.18 -22.57
N PHE A 487 0.90 -16.22 -22.79
CA PHE A 487 2.15 -16.17 -23.55
C PHE A 487 2.09 -17.00 -24.83
N ASP A 488 2.78 -16.53 -25.87
CA ASP A 488 2.96 -17.23 -27.17
C ASP A 488 4.07 -18.29 -27.03
N ARG A 489 3.84 -19.25 -26.14
CA ARG A 489 4.72 -20.42 -25.95
C ARG A 489 3.93 -21.57 -25.36
N ALA A 490 4.40 -22.79 -25.66
CA ALA A 490 3.90 -23.97 -24.98
C ALA A 490 4.50 -24.06 -23.55
N VAL A 491 3.67 -24.40 -22.59
CA VAL A 491 4.06 -24.74 -21.22
C VAL A 491 3.42 -26.08 -20.87
N GLU A 492 4.16 -26.94 -20.19
CA GLU A 492 3.66 -28.26 -19.81
C GLU A 492 2.49 -28.12 -18.80
N THR A 493 1.45 -28.95 -19.00
CA THR A 493 0.27 -28.96 -18.12
C THR A 493 0.64 -29.13 -16.65
N LYS A 494 1.65 -29.97 -16.34
CA LYS A 494 2.09 -30.20 -14.97
C LYS A 494 2.74 -28.95 -14.33
N GLU A 495 3.40 -28.07 -15.11
CA GLU A 495 3.94 -26.80 -14.63
C GLU A 495 2.81 -25.87 -14.21
N ILE A 496 1.77 -25.70 -15.04
CA ILE A 496 0.60 -24.88 -14.74
C ILE A 496 -0.14 -25.43 -13.51
N ALA A 497 -0.37 -26.76 -13.49
CA ALA A 497 -1.04 -27.41 -12.38
C ALA A 497 -0.27 -27.26 -11.05
N PHE A 498 1.02 -27.46 -11.08
CA PHE A 498 1.88 -27.26 -9.90
C PHE A 498 1.84 -25.80 -9.43
N ARG A 499 1.95 -24.84 -10.36
CA ARG A 499 1.83 -23.41 -10.04
C ARG A 499 0.50 -23.10 -9.36
N SER A 500 -0.59 -23.63 -9.87
CA SER A 500 -1.93 -23.43 -9.27
C SER A 500 -1.99 -23.94 -7.83
N VAL A 501 -1.49 -25.17 -7.59
CA VAL A 501 -1.39 -25.73 -6.23
C VAL A 501 -0.45 -24.91 -5.34
N TYR A 502 0.67 -24.50 -5.87
CA TYR A 502 1.66 -23.71 -5.11
C TYR A 502 1.11 -22.34 -4.70
N CYS A 503 0.48 -21.60 -5.62
CA CYS A 503 -0.19 -20.34 -5.29
C CYS A 503 -1.32 -20.56 -4.26
N TYR A 504 -2.14 -21.60 -4.45
CA TYR A 504 -3.20 -21.98 -3.52
C TYR A 504 -2.69 -22.21 -2.09
N LEU A 505 -1.58 -22.93 -1.94
CA LEU A 505 -0.99 -23.19 -0.60
C LEU A 505 -0.39 -21.93 0.03
N LEU A 506 0.13 -20.99 -0.75
CA LEU A 506 0.75 -19.78 -0.23
C LEU A 506 -0.26 -18.77 0.35
N GLU A 507 -1.50 -18.79 -0.11
CA GLU A 507 -2.50 -17.78 0.28
C GLU A 507 -3.14 -18.04 1.65
N ASP A 508 -3.30 -19.29 2.07
CA ASP A 508 -3.88 -19.64 3.38
C ASP A 508 -3.18 -20.84 4.04
N GLU A 509 -2.65 -20.63 5.26
CA GLU A 509 -2.02 -21.68 6.06
C GLU A 509 -2.94 -22.89 6.34
N LYS A 510 -4.27 -22.71 6.35
CA LYS A 510 -5.24 -23.79 6.53
C LYS A 510 -5.14 -24.84 5.42
N ARG A 511 -4.67 -24.43 4.23
CA ARG A 511 -4.48 -25.27 3.05
C ARG A 511 -3.27 -26.19 3.16
N ASN A 512 -2.36 -25.98 4.13
CA ASN A 512 -1.22 -26.85 4.43
C ASN A 512 -1.62 -28.26 4.91
N ARG A 513 -2.92 -28.51 5.09
CA ARG A 513 -3.46 -29.88 5.30
C ARG A 513 -3.35 -30.75 4.06
N LEU A 514 -3.24 -30.15 2.87
CA LEU A 514 -3.07 -30.86 1.63
C LEU A 514 -1.69 -31.55 1.61
N ASN A 515 -1.68 -32.86 1.38
CA ASN A 515 -0.43 -33.58 1.24
C ASN A 515 0.17 -33.33 -0.16
N LEU A 516 1.21 -32.48 -0.21
CA LEU A 516 1.88 -32.11 -1.44
C LEU A 516 2.50 -33.31 -2.18
N ASP A 517 2.99 -34.32 -1.46
CA ASP A 517 3.59 -35.51 -2.08
C ASP A 517 2.59 -36.26 -2.94
N LEU A 518 1.33 -36.36 -2.51
CA LEU A 518 0.27 -36.99 -3.33
C LEU A 518 -0.02 -36.19 -4.62
N ILE A 519 0.08 -34.87 -4.56
CA ILE A 519 -0.06 -34.02 -5.76
C ILE A 519 1.11 -34.21 -6.69
N LEU A 520 2.34 -34.24 -6.16
CA LEU A 520 3.54 -34.47 -6.96
C LEU A 520 3.51 -35.84 -7.65
N ASP A 521 3.15 -36.90 -6.91
CA ASP A 521 2.97 -38.24 -7.47
C ASP A 521 1.96 -38.25 -8.62
N LYS A 522 0.82 -37.56 -8.43
CA LYS A 522 -0.23 -37.44 -9.44
C LYS A 522 0.20 -36.69 -10.70
N LEU A 523 1.04 -35.67 -10.54
CA LEU A 523 1.60 -34.88 -11.66
C LEU A 523 2.86 -35.52 -12.26
N GLU A 524 3.23 -36.73 -11.79
CA GLU A 524 4.47 -37.41 -12.20
C GLU A 524 5.71 -36.51 -12.05
N MET A 525 5.80 -35.80 -10.91
CA MET A 525 6.84 -34.83 -10.59
C MET A 525 7.73 -35.28 -9.45
N THR A 526 8.99 -34.95 -9.53
CA THR A 526 9.93 -35.11 -8.42
C THR A 526 10.00 -33.81 -7.57
N GLN A 527 10.55 -33.90 -6.37
CA GLN A 527 10.83 -32.73 -5.53
C GLN A 527 11.78 -31.73 -6.24
N SER A 528 12.69 -32.24 -7.11
CA SER A 528 13.57 -31.40 -7.92
C SER A 528 12.80 -30.58 -8.96
N ASP A 529 11.76 -31.16 -9.59
CA ASP A 529 10.89 -30.46 -10.53
C ASP A 529 10.11 -29.38 -9.81
N ALA A 530 9.55 -29.68 -8.63
CA ALA A 530 8.83 -28.73 -7.79
C ALA A 530 9.72 -27.53 -7.42
N GLU A 531 10.98 -27.76 -7.04
CA GLU A 531 11.92 -26.69 -6.72
C GLU A 531 12.28 -25.86 -7.96
N GLN A 532 12.39 -26.46 -9.12
CA GLN A 532 12.61 -25.74 -10.39
C GLN A 532 11.42 -24.81 -10.70
N TYR A 533 10.19 -25.31 -10.56
CA TYR A 533 8.98 -24.52 -10.84
C TYR A 533 8.74 -23.40 -9.82
N ARG A 534 9.08 -23.60 -8.52
CA ARG A 534 9.12 -22.51 -7.54
C ARG A 534 10.06 -21.39 -7.95
N LYS A 535 11.25 -21.73 -8.48
CA LYS A 535 12.20 -20.73 -8.99
C LYS A 535 11.67 -20.03 -10.25
N GLN A 536 10.92 -20.72 -11.09
CA GLN A 536 10.27 -20.11 -12.26
C GLN A 536 9.18 -19.14 -11.80
N GLU A 537 8.36 -19.50 -10.81
CA GLU A 537 7.37 -18.61 -10.21
C GLU A 537 8.01 -17.35 -9.62
N MET A 538 9.08 -17.48 -8.86
CA MET A 538 9.81 -16.32 -8.35
C MET A 538 10.32 -15.40 -9.48
N LYS A 539 10.78 -15.97 -10.61
CA LYS A 539 11.18 -15.18 -11.78
C LYS A 539 9.99 -14.49 -12.44
N PHE A 540 8.86 -15.17 -12.52
CA PHE A 540 7.62 -14.61 -13.05
C PHE A 540 7.12 -13.46 -12.18
N GLN A 541 7.08 -13.63 -10.85
CA GLN A 541 6.72 -12.55 -9.93
C GLN A 541 7.64 -11.33 -10.11
N LYS A 542 8.94 -11.56 -10.20
CA LYS A 542 9.91 -10.48 -10.47
C LYS A 542 9.76 -9.86 -11.86
N TYR A 543 9.32 -10.63 -12.85
CA TYR A 543 8.98 -10.09 -14.18
C TYR A 543 7.78 -9.15 -14.08
N VAL A 544 6.77 -9.48 -13.29
CA VAL A 544 5.55 -8.67 -13.09
C VAL A 544 5.83 -7.44 -12.24
N THR A 545 6.45 -7.61 -11.05
CA THR A 545 6.62 -6.53 -10.05
C THR A 545 7.87 -5.68 -10.29
N GLY A 546 8.88 -6.21 -10.95
CA GLY A 546 10.15 -5.50 -11.18
C GLY A 546 11.06 -5.49 -9.98
N LYS A 547 11.67 -4.33 -9.70
CA LYS A 547 12.66 -4.13 -8.63
C LYS A 547 12.15 -3.22 -7.50
N ASN A 548 10.97 -2.64 -7.64
CA ASN A 548 10.42 -1.73 -6.66
C ASN A 548 10.12 -2.46 -5.35
N MET A 549 10.36 -1.79 -4.23
CA MET A 549 9.97 -2.31 -2.92
C MET A 549 8.45 -2.39 -2.83
N SER A 550 7.96 -3.50 -2.32
CA SER A 550 6.55 -3.65 -1.96
C SER A 550 6.18 -2.76 -0.76
N MET A 551 4.89 -2.50 -0.56
CA MET A 551 4.42 -1.77 0.63
C MET A 551 4.77 -2.49 1.94
N ALA A 552 4.89 -3.82 1.92
CA ALA A 552 5.31 -4.59 3.08
C ALA A 552 6.80 -4.36 3.39
N GLU A 553 7.67 -4.41 2.38
CA GLU A 553 9.11 -4.12 2.53
C GLU A 553 9.36 -2.66 2.94
N LEU A 554 8.63 -1.69 2.34
CA LEU A 554 8.72 -0.28 2.75
C LEU A 554 8.30 -0.08 4.22
N ARG A 555 7.24 -0.74 4.64
CA ARG A 555 6.76 -0.68 6.03
C ARG A 555 7.79 -1.23 7.00
N GLU A 556 8.39 -2.37 6.65
CA GLU A 556 9.45 -2.97 7.44
C GLU A 556 10.70 -2.08 7.50
N ALA A 557 11.07 -1.47 6.36
CA ALA A 557 12.22 -0.57 6.26
C ALA A 557 12.03 0.77 7.00
N ILE A 558 10.80 1.30 7.10
CA ILE A 558 10.46 2.48 7.90
C ILE A 558 10.57 2.18 9.40
N GLY A 559 10.22 0.96 9.82
CA GLY A 559 10.75 0.41 11.05
C GLY A 559 10.07 0.81 12.36
N TYR A 560 8.77 1.19 12.38
CA TYR A 560 8.09 1.37 13.67
C TYR A 560 7.76 0.02 14.34
N PRO A 561 8.00 -0.11 15.69
CA PRO A 561 7.83 -1.36 16.41
C PRO A 561 6.39 -1.89 16.40
N VAL A 562 6.27 -3.20 16.31
CA VAL A 562 5.02 -3.92 16.57
C VAL A 562 5.26 -4.86 17.75
N TYR A 563 4.53 -4.65 18.84
CA TYR A 563 4.65 -5.45 20.04
C TYR A 563 3.62 -6.57 20.03
N THR A 564 4.03 -7.83 20.25
CA THR A 564 3.07 -8.87 20.62
C THR A 564 2.54 -8.60 22.04
N VAL A 565 1.42 -9.22 22.41
CA VAL A 565 0.86 -9.10 23.78
C VAL A 565 1.88 -9.55 24.82
N GLU A 566 2.58 -10.67 24.53
CA GLU A 566 3.60 -11.23 25.41
C GLU A 566 4.79 -10.27 25.57
N ALA A 567 5.30 -9.73 24.48
CA ALA A 567 6.41 -8.81 24.47
C ALA A 567 6.03 -7.47 25.16
N PHE A 568 4.80 -6.99 24.93
CA PHE A 568 4.28 -5.80 25.59
C PHE A 568 4.16 -6.01 27.12
N CYS A 569 3.58 -7.15 27.55
CA CYS A 569 3.45 -7.48 28.97
C CYS A 569 4.80 -7.72 29.64
N ALA A 570 5.79 -8.22 28.91
CA ALA A 570 7.15 -8.42 29.39
C ALA A 570 8.00 -7.14 29.39
N GLY A 571 7.48 -6.03 28.82
CA GLY A 571 8.21 -4.78 28.61
C GLY A 571 9.30 -4.88 27.54
N GLN A 572 9.18 -5.86 26.63
CA GLN A 572 10.10 -6.10 25.53
C GLN A 572 9.49 -5.67 24.20
N GLU A 573 10.30 -5.11 23.30
CA GLU A 573 9.89 -4.86 21.93
C GLU A 573 9.61 -6.20 21.21
N ALA A 574 8.54 -6.26 20.43
CA ALA A 574 8.31 -7.41 19.58
C ALA A 574 9.42 -7.48 18.53
N ALA A 575 9.95 -8.66 18.33
CA ALA A 575 11.00 -8.95 17.35
C ALA A 575 10.47 -8.85 15.88
N SER A 576 9.74 -7.80 15.53
CA SER A 576 9.34 -7.52 14.15
C SER A 576 10.32 -6.61 13.42
N HIS A 577 11.30 -6.06 14.14
CA HIS A 577 12.56 -5.65 13.56
C HIS A 577 13.46 -6.87 13.64
N THR A 578 13.58 -7.60 12.55
CA THR A 578 14.80 -8.34 12.30
C THR A 578 15.92 -7.30 12.40
N ASP A 579 16.60 -7.25 13.54
CA ASP A 579 17.87 -6.55 13.61
C ASP A 579 18.71 -7.14 12.51
N ARG A 580 18.86 -6.41 11.43
CA ARG A 580 19.74 -6.82 10.34
C ARG A 580 21.14 -6.61 10.84
N ILE A 581 21.72 -7.68 11.38
CA ILE A 581 23.14 -7.72 11.62
C ILE A 581 23.79 -7.62 10.25
N GLN A 582 24.51 -6.55 10.01
CA GLN A 582 25.16 -6.32 8.72
C GLN A 582 26.67 -6.38 8.86
N ILE A 583 27.31 -7.07 7.94
CA ILE A 583 28.77 -7.12 7.87
C ILE A 583 29.22 -6.53 6.56
N TYR A 584 30.06 -5.49 6.65
CA TYR A 584 30.70 -4.86 5.51
C TYR A 584 32.14 -5.39 5.36
N GLU A 585 32.55 -5.65 4.14
CA GLU A 585 33.88 -6.13 3.80
C GLU A 585 34.64 -5.03 3.04
N ASP A 586 35.76 -4.54 3.58
CA ASP A 586 36.63 -3.60 2.87
C ASP A 586 37.65 -4.37 2.01
N THR A 587 37.57 -4.19 0.69
CA THR A 587 38.52 -4.71 -0.28
C THR A 587 39.67 -3.75 -0.59
N GLY A 588 39.87 -2.73 0.25
CA GLY A 588 40.90 -1.68 0.05
C GLY A 588 40.34 -0.40 -0.58
N LYS A 589 38.97 -0.30 -0.73
CA LYS A 589 38.28 0.87 -1.28
C LYS A 589 37.38 1.58 -0.25
N GLY A 590 37.38 1.11 1.00
CA GLY A 590 36.49 1.51 2.07
C GLY A 590 35.20 0.67 2.09
N PHE A 591 34.36 0.91 3.11
CA PHE A 591 33.08 0.21 3.28
C PHE A 591 32.01 0.80 2.37
N CYS A 592 31.28 -0.04 1.65
CA CYS A 592 30.14 0.33 0.81
C CYS A 592 29.05 -0.75 0.85
N GLU A 593 27.82 -0.39 0.53
CA GLU A 593 26.66 -1.29 0.57
C GLU A 593 26.81 -2.51 -0.37
N GLU A 594 27.44 -2.32 -1.53
CA GLU A 594 27.66 -3.39 -2.51
C GLU A 594 28.65 -4.46 -2.00
N GLN A 595 29.40 -4.16 -0.94
CA GLN A 595 30.35 -5.06 -0.29
C GLN A 595 29.91 -5.39 1.13
N SER A 596 28.61 -5.53 1.34
CA SER A 596 28.03 -5.95 2.60
C SER A 596 27.06 -7.10 2.42
N PHE A 597 26.78 -7.79 3.50
CA PHE A 597 25.76 -8.82 3.56
C PHE A 597 25.10 -8.84 4.94
N PHE A 598 23.85 -9.30 4.96
CA PHE A 598 23.07 -9.42 6.18
C PHE A 598 23.16 -10.85 6.72
N LEU A 599 23.19 -10.96 8.04
CA LEU A 599 23.08 -12.23 8.73
C LEU A 599 21.63 -12.39 9.20
N ASP A 600 21.04 -13.55 8.93
CA ASP A 600 19.74 -13.93 9.46
C ASP A 600 19.90 -14.37 10.91
N GLU A 601 19.13 -13.77 11.82
CA GLU A 601 19.12 -14.12 13.26
C GLU A 601 18.75 -15.58 13.52
N ASN A 602 18.02 -16.21 12.62
CA ASN A 602 17.61 -17.61 12.71
C ASN A 602 18.60 -18.58 12.03
N SER A 603 19.72 -18.07 11.50
CA SER A 603 20.73 -18.90 10.85
C SER A 603 21.67 -19.55 11.85
N GLU A 604 22.37 -20.61 11.42
CA GLU A 604 23.46 -21.24 12.21
C GLU A 604 24.64 -20.28 12.46
N GLN A 605 24.67 -19.14 11.79
CA GLN A 605 25.72 -18.12 11.91
C GLN A 605 25.50 -17.14 13.07
N VAL A 606 24.27 -17.07 13.59
CA VAL A 606 23.87 -16.14 14.65
C VAL A 606 23.21 -16.91 15.78
N SER A 607 23.61 -16.62 17.02
CA SER A 607 22.94 -17.09 18.22
C SER A 607 22.66 -15.91 19.14
N ILE A 608 21.39 -15.67 19.43
CA ILE A 608 20.95 -14.57 20.33
C ILE A 608 20.29 -15.18 21.57
N SER A 609 20.81 -14.83 22.74
CA SER A 609 20.21 -15.25 24.00
C SER A 609 19.08 -14.29 24.43
N PRO A 610 18.09 -14.77 25.23
CA PRO A 610 17.02 -13.93 25.77
C PRO A 610 17.50 -12.74 26.61
N THR A 611 18.75 -12.74 27.04
CA THR A 611 19.37 -11.70 27.86
C THR A 611 20.20 -10.70 27.03
N GLY A 612 20.14 -10.77 25.69
CA GLY A 612 20.88 -9.86 24.79
C GLY A 612 22.29 -10.34 24.44
N GLY A 613 22.73 -11.53 24.87
CA GLY A 613 24.00 -12.11 24.44
C GLY A 613 23.92 -12.54 22.99
N MET A 614 24.85 -12.07 22.16
CA MET A 614 24.92 -12.32 20.73
C MET A 614 26.26 -13.00 20.37
N GLU A 615 26.18 -14.11 19.67
CA GLU A 615 27.34 -14.81 19.12
C GLU A 615 27.20 -14.87 17.60
N LEU A 616 28.22 -14.35 16.91
CA LEU A 616 28.32 -14.38 15.44
C LEU A 616 29.42 -15.35 15.03
N ARG A 617 29.15 -16.14 14.01
CA ARG A 617 30.12 -17.08 13.41
C ARG A 617 30.04 -17.02 11.90
N VAL A 618 30.98 -16.31 11.26
CA VAL A 618 30.90 -15.90 9.86
C VAL A 618 32.17 -16.29 9.10
N GLU A 619 31.99 -16.90 7.94
CA GLU A 619 33.07 -17.17 7.01
C GLU A 619 33.33 -15.94 6.13
N ILE A 620 34.56 -15.49 6.12
CA ILE A 620 35.02 -14.31 5.38
C ILE A 620 36.03 -14.74 4.30
N SER A 621 35.77 -14.32 3.08
CA SER A 621 36.69 -14.62 1.95
C SER A 621 38.03 -13.92 2.06
N ARG A 622 39.05 -14.46 1.41
CA ARG A 622 40.40 -13.85 1.33
C ARG A 622 40.37 -12.47 0.66
N GLY A 623 41.33 -11.62 1.01
CA GLY A 623 41.57 -10.33 0.34
C GLY A 623 40.79 -9.16 0.91
N ARG A 624 40.35 -9.28 2.16
CA ARG A 624 39.75 -8.16 2.90
C ARG A 624 40.79 -7.44 3.74
N SER A 625 40.71 -6.10 3.78
CA SER A 625 41.60 -5.25 4.59
C SER A 625 41.03 -4.94 5.96
N ALA A 626 39.69 -4.87 6.04
CA ALA A 626 38.93 -4.64 7.28
C ALA A 626 37.52 -5.19 7.16
N LEU A 627 36.87 -5.37 8.32
CA LEU A 627 35.44 -5.68 8.45
C LEU A 627 34.76 -4.60 9.31
N ARG A 628 33.54 -4.26 8.99
CA ARG A 628 32.64 -3.46 9.85
C ARG A 628 31.45 -4.35 10.20
N ILE A 629 31.13 -4.40 11.48
CA ILE A 629 30.04 -5.18 12.05
C ILE A 629 29.03 -4.20 12.62
N ASP A 630 27.83 -4.19 12.09
CA ASP A 630 26.70 -3.39 12.56
C ASP A 630 25.69 -4.36 13.22
N PRO A 631 25.71 -4.48 14.54
CA PRO A 631 24.93 -5.51 15.24
C PRO A 631 23.44 -5.19 15.39
N CYS A 632 23.05 -3.94 15.18
CA CYS A 632 21.65 -3.48 15.19
C CYS A 632 21.53 -2.08 14.58
N ASN A 633 20.32 -1.62 14.35
CA ASN A 633 20.01 -0.29 13.81
C ASN A 633 19.33 0.61 14.84
N ASP A 634 19.73 0.55 16.10
CA ASP A 634 19.11 1.34 17.17
C ASP A 634 20.13 1.86 18.19
N TYR A 635 19.68 2.76 19.06
CA TYR A 635 20.45 3.19 20.22
C TYR A 635 20.73 2.00 21.13
N CYS A 636 21.97 1.74 21.45
CA CYS A 636 22.30 0.57 22.24
C CYS A 636 23.53 0.78 23.16
N LEU A 637 23.64 -0.14 24.10
CA LEU A 637 24.83 -0.40 24.88
C LEU A 637 25.39 -1.74 24.43
N ILE A 638 26.67 -1.79 24.05
CA ILE A 638 27.35 -3.03 23.66
C ILE A 638 28.48 -3.32 24.61
N CYS A 639 28.47 -4.53 25.17
CA CYS A 639 29.58 -5.08 25.94
C CYS A 639 30.29 -6.14 25.07
N LEU A 640 31.47 -5.83 24.54
CA LEU A 640 32.27 -6.77 23.77
C LEU A 640 32.93 -7.78 24.71
N GLN A 641 32.64 -9.08 24.51
CA GLN A 641 33.18 -10.18 25.30
C GLN A 641 34.41 -10.80 24.64
N SER A 642 34.37 -11.10 23.35
CA SER A 642 35.51 -11.63 22.59
C SER A 642 35.34 -11.43 21.09
N ILE A 643 36.46 -11.23 20.39
CA ILE A 643 36.55 -11.35 18.94
C ILE A 643 37.66 -12.36 18.64
N ARG A 644 37.40 -13.31 17.75
CA ARG A 644 38.37 -14.33 17.30
C ARG A 644 38.43 -14.34 15.78
N TRP A 645 39.64 -14.52 15.28
CA TRP A 645 39.92 -14.69 13.86
C TRP A 645 40.69 -16.02 13.68
N ASN A 646 40.12 -16.95 12.96
CA ASN A 646 40.64 -18.32 12.80
C ASN A 646 40.99 -18.99 14.15
N GLY A 647 40.13 -18.79 15.16
CA GLY A 647 40.29 -19.30 16.52
C GLY A 647 41.26 -18.51 17.41
N VAL A 648 42.03 -17.57 16.87
CA VAL A 648 42.95 -16.71 17.63
C VAL A 648 42.19 -15.51 18.23
N VAL A 649 42.31 -15.30 19.54
CA VAL A 649 41.67 -14.17 20.23
C VAL A 649 42.37 -12.87 19.87
N ILE A 650 41.55 -11.87 19.43
CA ILE A 650 42.04 -10.52 19.15
C ILE A 650 41.88 -9.67 20.41
N PRO A 651 42.93 -8.97 20.88
CA PRO A 651 42.83 -8.12 22.05
C PRO A 651 41.87 -6.98 21.84
N LEU A 652 40.81 -6.88 22.68
CA LEU A 652 39.77 -5.85 22.60
C LEU A 652 40.29 -4.41 22.83
N LYS A 653 41.46 -4.26 23.44
CA LYS A 653 42.16 -2.98 23.66
C LYS A 653 43.22 -2.67 22.57
N GLY A 654 43.26 -3.45 21.51
CA GLY A 654 44.24 -3.30 20.43
C GLY A 654 43.91 -2.19 19.43
N LYS A 655 44.91 -1.79 18.61
CA LYS A 655 44.70 -0.84 17.49
C LYS A 655 43.86 -1.45 16.34
N GLN A 656 43.62 -2.75 16.39
CA GLN A 656 42.91 -3.51 15.36
C GLN A 656 41.38 -3.33 15.44
N ILE A 657 40.88 -2.94 16.62
CA ILE A 657 39.43 -2.74 16.83
C ILE A 657 39.13 -1.25 17.03
N ARG A 658 38.14 -0.75 16.28
CA ARG A 658 37.60 0.59 16.43
C ARG A 658 36.09 0.48 16.65
N VAL A 659 35.54 1.28 17.52
CA VAL A 659 34.13 1.34 17.86
C VAL A 659 33.69 2.79 17.75
N ASN A 660 32.59 3.07 17.05
CA ASN A 660 32.06 4.44 16.93
C ASN A 660 31.21 4.88 18.15
N GLY A 661 31.07 4.02 19.17
CA GLY A 661 30.40 4.33 20.42
C GLY A 661 31.30 4.99 21.48
N PHE A 662 30.68 5.63 22.47
CA PHE A 662 31.36 6.21 23.62
C PHE A 662 31.65 5.12 24.66
N LYS A 663 32.89 5.02 25.05
CA LYS A 663 33.33 4.06 26.06
C LYS A 663 32.86 4.42 27.47
N VAL A 664 32.05 3.55 28.09
CA VAL A 664 31.47 3.73 29.44
C VAL A 664 31.94 2.68 30.45
N GLY A 665 32.60 1.63 30.00
CA GLY A 665 33.15 0.56 30.81
C GLY A 665 34.41 -0.05 30.23
N GLU A 666 34.90 -1.18 30.74
CA GLU A 666 36.14 -1.78 30.28
C GLU A 666 36.11 -2.17 28.80
N ASN A 667 35.04 -2.87 28.36
CA ASN A 667 34.76 -3.22 26.98
C ASN A 667 33.30 -2.86 26.62
N THR A 668 32.76 -1.85 27.28
CA THR A 668 31.36 -1.44 27.16
C THR A 668 31.27 -0.08 26.51
N TYR A 669 30.40 0.05 25.51
CA TYR A 669 30.23 1.24 24.70
C TYR A 669 28.75 1.59 24.57
N VAL A 670 28.43 2.89 24.67
CA VAL A 670 27.09 3.45 24.40
C VAL A 670 27.11 4.07 23.00
N PHE A 671 26.09 3.77 22.21
CA PHE A 671 25.94 4.32 20.86
C PHE A 671 24.78 5.32 20.84
N PRO A 672 25.08 6.63 20.74
CA PRO A 672 24.07 7.70 20.73
C PRO A 672 23.47 7.94 19.35
N THR A 673 23.74 7.09 18.38
CA THR A 673 23.17 7.10 17.04
C THR A 673 22.60 5.71 16.71
N LYS A 674 21.69 5.65 15.76
CA LYS A 674 21.09 4.39 15.29
C LYS A 674 21.99 3.65 14.26
N ASP A 675 23.29 3.89 14.31
CA ASP A 675 24.30 3.26 13.45
C ASP A 675 25.50 2.78 14.31
N PRO A 676 25.27 1.84 15.24
CA PRO A 676 26.34 1.25 16.04
C PRO A 676 27.23 0.38 15.18
N ASN A 677 28.54 0.64 15.16
CA ASN A 677 29.47 -0.18 14.40
C ASN A 677 30.78 -0.47 15.12
N ILE A 678 31.32 -1.65 14.83
CA ILE A 678 32.58 -2.18 15.31
C ILE A 678 33.42 -2.51 14.09
N THR A 679 34.54 -1.84 13.93
CA THR A 679 35.48 -2.09 12.80
C THR A 679 36.65 -2.92 13.27
N LEU A 680 36.97 -3.98 12.52
CA LEU A 680 38.12 -4.85 12.73
C LEU A 680 39.12 -4.72 11.56
N SER A 681 40.34 -4.30 11.83
CA SER A 681 41.41 -4.30 10.83
C SER A 681 42.02 -5.70 10.67
N LEU A 682 42.12 -6.18 9.46
CA LEU A 682 42.67 -7.52 9.11
C LEU A 682 44.13 -7.45 8.63
N LEU A 683 44.71 -6.27 8.50
CA LEU A 683 46.04 -6.06 7.88
C LEU A 683 47.18 -6.84 8.53
N GLU A 684 47.09 -7.10 9.83
CA GLU A 684 48.12 -7.82 10.60
C GLU A 684 47.72 -9.25 10.97
N LEU A 685 46.55 -9.71 10.48
CA LEU A 685 45.98 -11.02 10.79
C LEU A 685 46.27 -12.02 9.66
N GLY A 686 46.50 -13.27 10.00
CA GLY A 686 46.68 -14.35 9.02
C GLY A 686 45.46 -14.43 8.09
N ASN A 687 45.70 -14.57 6.79
CA ASN A 687 44.68 -14.53 5.77
C ASN A 687 44.74 -15.80 4.92
N GLU A 688 43.87 -16.75 5.24
CA GLU A 688 43.68 -18.02 4.54
C GLU A 688 42.71 -17.88 3.38
N GLU A 689 42.45 -18.94 2.59
CA GLU A 689 41.42 -18.88 1.51
C GLU A 689 40.03 -18.67 2.04
N SER A 690 39.67 -19.26 3.18
CA SER A 690 38.46 -19.01 3.97
C SER A 690 38.89 -18.74 5.41
N ASN A 691 38.35 -17.66 6.00
CA ASN A 691 38.66 -17.23 7.34
C ASN A 691 37.40 -17.23 8.19
N LEU A 692 37.52 -17.65 9.44
CA LEU A 692 36.38 -17.69 10.37
C LEU A 692 36.45 -16.52 11.37
N LEU A 693 35.49 -15.59 11.25
CA LEU A 693 35.22 -14.56 12.24
C LEU A 693 34.27 -15.12 13.30
N GLN A 694 34.59 -14.96 14.58
CA GLN A 694 33.70 -15.23 15.69
C GLN A 694 33.67 -14.00 16.61
N VAL A 695 32.48 -13.51 16.91
CA VAL A 695 32.25 -12.35 17.81
C VAL A 695 31.26 -12.72 18.87
N SER A 696 31.63 -12.46 20.12
CA SER A 696 30.71 -12.58 21.27
C SER A 696 30.56 -11.23 21.93
N MET A 697 29.32 -10.77 22.06
CA MET A 697 28.96 -9.48 22.67
C MET A 697 27.60 -9.56 23.34
N GLU A 698 27.34 -8.62 24.20
CA GLU A 698 26.00 -8.40 24.78
C GLU A 698 25.48 -7.05 24.27
N VAL A 699 24.29 -7.08 23.64
CA VAL A 699 23.64 -5.90 23.05
C VAL A 699 22.41 -5.58 23.87
N THR A 700 22.38 -4.41 24.50
CA THR A 700 21.22 -3.91 25.26
C THR A 700 20.71 -2.64 24.57
N ARG A 701 19.50 -2.67 24.07
CA ARG A 701 18.86 -1.50 23.45
C ARG A 701 18.53 -0.45 24.51
N LEU A 702 18.64 0.81 24.11
CA LEU A 702 18.35 1.95 24.96
C LEU A 702 17.13 2.71 24.38
N PRO A 703 16.09 2.97 25.19
CA PRO A 703 14.98 3.81 24.77
C PRO A 703 15.45 5.19 24.30
N GLU A 704 14.84 5.71 23.24
CA GLU A 704 15.19 7.01 22.67
C GLU A 704 15.10 8.15 23.71
N GLU A 705 14.10 8.09 24.59
CA GLU A 705 13.97 9.04 25.71
C GLU A 705 15.15 9.01 26.66
N THR A 706 15.67 7.80 26.95
CA THR A 706 16.87 7.62 27.76
C THR A 706 18.07 8.27 27.09
N MET A 707 18.22 8.07 25.77
CA MET A 707 19.31 8.67 24.99
C MET A 707 19.19 10.21 24.94
N LYS A 708 17.99 10.74 24.66
CA LYS A 708 17.75 12.19 24.70
C LYS A 708 18.08 12.79 26.06
N HIS A 709 17.75 12.08 27.14
CA HIS A 709 18.08 12.53 28.50
C HIS A 709 19.58 12.52 28.79
N MET A 710 20.30 11.49 28.34
CA MET A 710 21.77 11.38 28.48
C MET A 710 22.48 12.44 27.63
N GLN A 711 22.03 12.72 26.43
CA GLN A 711 22.55 13.80 25.57
C GLN A 711 22.34 15.18 26.16
N LYS A 712 21.14 15.46 26.69
CA LYS A 712 20.85 16.74 27.40
C LYS A 712 21.74 16.98 28.63
N ARG A 713 22.23 15.92 29.26
CA ARG A 713 23.17 16.01 30.40
C ARG A 713 24.63 16.12 29.99
N GLY A 714 24.94 16.17 28.69
CA GLY A 714 26.30 16.30 28.18
C GLY A 714 27.18 15.08 28.44
N LEU A 715 26.59 13.87 28.56
CA LEU A 715 27.34 12.65 28.83
C LEU A 715 28.13 12.15 27.63
N PHE A 716 27.96 12.76 26.47
CA PHE A 716 28.58 12.41 25.19
C PHE A 716 29.25 13.58 24.47
N SER A 717 29.73 14.56 25.21
CA SER A 717 30.50 15.73 24.70
C SER A 717 32.00 15.43 24.58
#